data_7b9e19f10b9a2c967b2d8c66a92e3441
#
_entry.id   7b9e19f10b9a2c967b2d8c66a92e3441
#
_cell.length_a   1.000
_cell.length_b   1.000
_cell.length_c   1.000
_cell.angle_alpha   90.00
_cell.angle_beta   90.00
_cell.angle_gamma   90.00
#
_symmetry.space_group_name_H-M   'P 1'
#
loop_
_entity.id
_entity.type
_entity.pdbx_description
1 polymer ?
#
loop_
_entity_poly.entity_id
_entity_poly.type
_entity_poly.pdbx_seq_one_letter_code
_entity_poly.pdbx_strand_id
1 'polypeptide(L)'
;MEIWNWVEKLQDDLGEAGQPQNAQLLTRLTDHICDLQIDRAEALLPEARALGKTLANPWLEVFVGHWEMRNRVGNLCEGERALGDAVALFERAHRADAVECPQSVCVTQDLAACYANIDGPGWVEERIAVCDETLGRIDPSWSCYQCLSCEKADALLDDGRGDAALQYLEQQSQAILDHGGEIYDGVPDMRISILLALGRAQEALALVEQRERDAAREGAEWANCSQPRRLQKARALALLQRDDEAMEALLPWREIAPRYRLHWLRAVAVLVARAPERNSWDLGSRVQQMLDHYAQVGAHRILIEAAELAIGLALQRGAVWTARRHLALARAHLPKLRQDRGATLALDGWAARIAAVSVGEESPVAAAQLLEWLNAQGDDVVRNPEREAQWLLQAVTDCPDDAELVDTTASALSACAADEEAIALLWSFVQRHADRETSPTFRLMNLLLGRGDEAGVRRLAQLYRPQAPVAALWCEAQLAQRLGDWPALEQACTALLELSPGSHGARGLLARMYLDTGRFAEAAAVYRQLTELLEEPRSAHWDHMTAASAAQDWDAVRASAQAIGMELSSTSGVVEETWGWVIIRCMDDGEVAEYYARRTGPVTARIVENAPAHRRQHVGDWVVFDAELLYPPPEDEAERERFVPTYAQVHVLQPGGYANSWLVDGVHPGDEVIEAMRADLEMRGWKMWLHSRDDYRVVDPDHPDAFNPEDATSGLPGVLFTVALPENVAPQELHRVLRCTTSRWSHPMCWLRLAEACGQDPQPHLDAVERYGL
;
A
#
# COMPACT_ATOMS: atom_id res chain seq x y z
N MET A 1 -30.85 10.40 -15.59
CA MET A 1 -30.73 10.36 -14.09
C MET A 1 -29.26 10.30 -13.77
N GLU A 2 -28.77 11.18 -12.93
CA GLU A 2 -27.39 11.15 -12.46
C GLU A 2 -27.22 10.00 -11.45
N ILE A 3 -26.15 9.20 -11.57
CA ILE A 3 -25.91 8.07 -10.69
C ILE A 3 -25.69 8.52 -9.24
N TRP A 4 -25.06 9.65 -9.03
CA TRP A 4 -24.76 10.19 -7.71
C TRP A 4 -26.01 10.55 -6.92
N ASN A 5 -27.02 11.14 -7.55
CA ASN A 5 -28.31 11.39 -6.90
C ASN A 5 -28.98 10.09 -6.40
N TRP A 6 -28.77 8.99 -7.12
CA TRP A 6 -29.25 7.69 -6.70
C TRP A 6 -28.42 7.12 -5.54
N VAL A 7 -27.09 7.30 -5.58
CA VAL A 7 -26.17 6.87 -4.50
C VAL A 7 -26.45 7.65 -3.23
N GLU A 8 -26.60 8.97 -3.29
CA GLU A 8 -26.97 9.82 -2.14
C GLU A 8 -28.27 9.34 -1.50
N LYS A 9 -29.30 9.11 -2.31
CA LYS A 9 -30.55 8.56 -1.79
C LYS A 9 -30.38 7.19 -1.13
N LEU A 10 -29.59 6.30 -1.72
CA LEU A 10 -29.29 4.98 -1.11
C LEU A 10 -28.56 5.16 0.23
N GLN A 11 -27.65 6.12 0.33
CA GLN A 11 -26.94 6.44 1.56
C GLN A 11 -27.86 6.97 2.64
N ASP A 12 -28.79 7.86 2.27
CA ASP A 12 -29.84 8.37 3.18
C ASP A 12 -30.72 7.22 3.69
N ASP A 13 -31.22 6.37 2.79
CA ASP A 13 -32.04 5.19 3.12
C ASP A 13 -31.30 4.23 4.09
N LEU A 14 -29.99 4.02 3.90
CA LEU A 14 -29.14 3.21 4.78
C LEU A 14 -28.89 3.90 6.13
N GLY A 15 -28.72 5.22 6.13
CA GLY A 15 -28.60 6.02 7.36
C GLY A 15 -29.86 5.95 8.21
N GLU A 16 -31.04 6.15 7.59
CA GLU A 16 -32.35 6.04 8.24
C GLU A 16 -32.62 4.60 8.77
N ALA A 17 -32.09 3.58 8.08
CA ALA A 17 -32.15 2.19 8.51
C ALA A 17 -31.18 1.86 9.66
N GLY A 18 -30.40 2.84 10.17
CA GLY A 18 -29.44 2.65 11.25
C GLY A 18 -28.13 1.98 10.80
N GLN A 19 -27.78 2.09 9.52
CA GLN A 19 -26.57 1.53 8.91
C GLN A 19 -25.63 2.62 8.34
N PRO A 20 -25.21 3.63 9.14
CA PRO A 20 -24.43 4.75 8.62
C PRO A 20 -23.05 4.32 8.09
N GLN A 21 -22.48 3.23 8.59
CA GLN A 21 -21.19 2.71 8.09
C GLN A 21 -21.33 2.19 6.67
N ASN A 22 -22.43 1.49 6.34
CA ASN A 22 -22.72 1.02 4.99
C ASN A 22 -22.99 2.18 4.04
N ALA A 23 -23.60 3.27 4.53
CA ALA A 23 -23.80 4.49 3.76
C ALA A 23 -22.46 5.12 3.32
N GLN A 24 -21.48 5.21 4.21
CA GLN A 24 -20.17 5.80 3.94
C GLN A 24 -19.25 4.89 3.11
N LEU A 25 -19.49 3.57 3.11
CA LEU A 25 -18.64 2.59 2.42
C LEU A 25 -18.49 2.90 0.94
N LEU A 26 -19.59 3.23 0.26
CA LEU A 26 -19.61 3.48 -1.18
C LEU A 26 -18.82 4.74 -1.54
N THR A 27 -18.99 5.83 -0.80
CA THR A 27 -18.21 7.06 -1.01
C THR A 27 -16.71 6.81 -0.78
N ARG A 28 -16.35 6.18 0.35
CA ARG A 28 -14.95 5.85 0.65
C ARG A 28 -14.31 4.97 -0.43
N LEU A 29 -15.05 3.98 -0.95
CA LEU A 29 -14.57 3.12 -2.02
C LEU A 29 -14.26 3.94 -3.29
N THR A 30 -15.20 4.78 -3.72
CA THR A 30 -15.05 5.60 -4.94
C THR A 30 -13.93 6.63 -4.78
N ASP A 31 -13.83 7.30 -3.64
CA ASP A 31 -12.77 8.27 -3.34
C ASP A 31 -11.39 7.60 -3.40
N HIS A 32 -11.21 6.46 -2.73
CA HIS A 32 -9.94 5.74 -2.77
C HIS A 32 -9.54 5.30 -4.18
N ILE A 33 -10.51 4.91 -5.03
CA ILE A 33 -10.23 4.53 -6.42
C ILE A 33 -9.86 5.77 -7.26
N CYS A 34 -10.56 6.89 -7.08
CA CYS A 34 -10.26 8.15 -7.77
C CYS A 34 -8.89 8.72 -7.35
N ASP A 35 -8.56 8.63 -6.06
CA ASP A 35 -7.30 9.11 -5.48
C ASP A 35 -6.12 8.15 -5.69
N LEU A 36 -6.34 7.04 -6.42
CA LEU A 36 -5.33 6.01 -6.70
C LEU A 36 -4.78 5.32 -5.43
N GLN A 37 -5.57 5.29 -4.35
CA GLN A 37 -5.26 4.59 -3.11
C GLN A 37 -5.65 3.10 -3.21
N ILE A 38 -4.95 2.37 -4.06
CA ILE A 38 -5.32 1.02 -4.53
C ILE A 38 -5.50 0.05 -3.37
N ASP A 39 -4.55 -0.03 -2.44
CA ASP A 39 -4.61 -0.96 -1.30
C ASP A 39 -5.84 -0.72 -0.42
N ARG A 40 -6.21 0.56 -0.21
CA ARG A 40 -7.39 0.93 0.56
C ARG A 40 -8.68 0.58 -0.16
N ALA A 41 -8.72 0.79 -1.47
CA ALA A 41 -9.86 0.41 -2.29
C ALA A 41 -10.06 -1.12 -2.27
N GLU A 42 -9.00 -1.90 -2.45
CA GLU A 42 -9.03 -3.36 -2.41
C GLU A 42 -9.51 -3.90 -1.06
N ALA A 43 -9.14 -3.26 0.05
CA ALA A 43 -9.60 -3.62 1.38
C ALA A 43 -11.11 -3.45 1.58
N LEU A 44 -11.75 -2.47 0.90
CA LEU A 44 -13.19 -2.19 1.00
C LEU A 44 -14.05 -3.02 0.03
N LEU A 45 -13.49 -3.51 -1.06
CA LEU A 45 -14.25 -4.23 -2.10
C LEU A 45 -15.03 -5.46 -1.60
N PRO A 46 -14.50 -6.33 -0.71
CA PRO A 46 -15.25 -7.48 -0.21
C PRO A 46 -16.53 -7.06 0.53
N GLU A 47 -16.45 -6.01 1.34
CA GLU A 47 -17.58 -5.48 2.09
C GLU A 47 -18.61 -4.83 1.16
N ALA A 48 -18.18 -4.04 0.19
CA ALA A 48 -19.06 -3.42 -0.81
C ALA A 48 -19.81 -4.47 -1.65
N ARG A 49 -19.14 -5.55 -2.06
CA ARG A 49 -19.78 -6.69 -2.75
C ARG A 49 -20.80 -7.41 -1.85
N ALA A 50 -20.49 -7.59 -0.57
CA ALA A 50 -21.39 -8.20 0.39
C ALA A 50 -22.65 -7.33 0.59
N LEU A 51 -22.49 -6.02 0.66
CA LEU A 51 -23.61 -5.07 0.72
C LEU A 51 -24.53 -5.19 -0.50
N GLY A 52 -23.98 -5.22 -1.72
CA GLY A 52 -24.73 -5.41 -2.95
C GLY A 52 -25.58 -6.69 -2.94
N LYS A 53 -25.00 -7.80 -2.51
CA LYS A 53 -25.70 -9.08 -2.39
C LYS A 53 -26.78 -9.07 -1.29
N THR A 54 -26.50 -8.45 -0.14
CA THR A 54 -27.44 -8.40 1.00
C THR A 54 -28.67 -7.57 0.68
N LEU A 55 -28.50 -6.44 0.00
CA LEU A 55 -29.61 -5.59 -0.41
C LEU A 55 -30.33 -6.11 -1.66
N ALA A 56 -29.76 -7.12 -2.35
CA ALA A 56 -30.28 -7.66 -3.61
C ALA A 56 -30.69 -6.58 -4.61
N ASN A 57 -29.91 -5.50 -4.69
CA ASN A 57 -30.16 -4.34 -5.53
C ASN A 57 -29.32 -4.42 -6.82
N PRO A 58 -29.95 -4.62 -8.00
CA PRO A 58 -29.24 -4.74 -9.28
C PRO A 58 -28.33 -3.54 -9.63
N TRP A 59 -28.77 -2.35 -9.31
CA TRP A 59 -28.00 -1.12 -9.57
C TRP A 59 -26.76 -1.03 -8.68
N LEU A 60 -26.88 -1.43 -7.41
CA LEU A 60 -25.74 -1.46 -6.50
C LEU A 60 -24.70 -2.51 -6.93
N GLU A 61 -25.15 -3.69 -7.42
CA GLU A 61 -24.24 -4.69 -7.98
C GLU A 61 -23.44 -4.12 -9.18
N VAL A 62 -24.13 -3.41 -10.09
CA VAL A 62 -23.49 -2.77 -11.25
C VAL A 62 -22.57 -1.63 -10.82
N PHE A 63 -22.98 -0.80 -9.85
CA PHE A 63 -22.16 0.26 -9.31
C PHE A 63 -20.87 -0.25 -8.70
N VAL A 64 -20.94 -1.18 -7.75
CA VAL A 64 -19.76 -1.77 -7.12
C VAL A 64 -18.87 -2.48 -8.13
N GLY A 65 -19.48 -3.23 -9.06
CA GLY A 65 -18.74 -3.92 -10.13
C GLY A 65 -17.97 -2.97 -11.04
N HIS A 66 -18.59 -1.83 -11.43
CA HIS A 66 -17.90 -0.80 -12.21
C HIS A 66 -16.69 -0.24 -11.46
N TRP A 67 -16.86 0.16 -10.20
CA TRP A 67 -15.75 0.73 -9.43
C TRP A 67 -14.63 -0.29 -9.19
N GLU A 68 -14.97 -1.56 -9.02
CA GLU A 68 -13.97 -2.62 -9.02
C GLU A 68 -13.22 -2.71 -10.36
N MET A 69 -13.94 -2.73 -11.49
CA MET A 69 -13.30 -2.74 -12.82
C MET A 69 -12.52 -1.46 -13.08
N ARG A 70 -13.02 -0.31 -12.64
CA ARG A 70 -12.28 0.97 -12.71
C ARG A 70 -10.93 0.88 -11.99
N ASN A 71 -10.86 0.22 -10.83
CA ASN A 71 -9.58 -0.02 -10.14
C ASN A 71 -8.71 -1.01 -10.92
N ARG A 72 -9.24 -2.19 -11.26
CA ARG A 72 -8.47 -3.26 -11.91
C ARG A 72 -8.05 -2.92 -13.33
N VAL A 73 -8.98 -2.55 -14.20
CA VAL A 73 -8.73 -2.26 -15.62
C VAL A 73 -8.18 -0.84 -15.79
N GLY A 74 -8.81 0.14 -15.12
CA GLY A 74 -8.45 1.54 -15.23
C GLY A 74 -7.12 1.88 -14.55
N ASN A 75 -6.95 1.57 -13.26
CA ASN A 75 -5.78 1.98 -12.48
C ASN A 75 -4.62 0.97 -12.57
N LEU A 76 -4.92 -0.34 -12.54
CA LEU A 76 -3.91 -1.41 -12.56
C LEU A 76 -3.58 -1.95 -13.96
N CYS A 77 -4.26 -1.50 -15.02
CA CYS A 77 -4.09 -1.99 -16.40
C CYS A 77 -4.34 -3.50 -16.55
N GLU A 78 -5.22 -4.13 -15.74
CA GLU A 78 -5.54 -5.52 -15.94
C GLU A 78 -6.13 -5.74 -17.34
N GLY A 79 -5.60 -6.72 -18.05
CA GLY A 79 -6.06 -7.15 -19.37
C GLY A 79 -6.67 -8.56 -19.31
N GLU A 80 -5.93 -9.58 -19.76
CA GLU A 80 -6.40 -10.98 -19.82
C GLU A 80 -6.96 -11.46 -18.46
N ARG A 81 -6.36 -11.01 -17.36
CA ARG A 81 -6.78 -11.37 -15.99
C ARG A 81 -8.18 -10.87 -15.63
N ALA A 82 -8.58 -9.69 -16.10
CA ALA A 82 -9.89 -9.10 -15.80
C ALA A 82 -10.98 -9.47 -16.82
N LEU A 83 -10.61 -10.01 -18.00
CA LEU A 83 -11.53 -10.16 -19.13
C LEU A 83 -12.82 -10.92 -18.79
N GLY A 84 -12.71 -12.04 -18.08
CA GLY A 84 -13.88 -12.84 -17.71
C GLY A 84 -14.88 -12.07 -16.83
N ASP A 85 -14.35 -11.33 -15.86
CA ASP A 85 -15.16 -10.52 -14.93
C ASP A 85 -15.75 -9.30 -15.65
N ALA A 86 -15.00 -8.64 -16.52
CA ALA A 86 -15.47 -7.50 -17.32
C ALA A 86 -16.63 -7.90 -18.25
N VAL A 87 -16.53 -9.06 -18.93
CA VAL A 87 -17.62 -9.61 -19.76
C VAL A 87 -18.84 -9.93 -18.90
N ALA A 88 -18.66 -10.63 -17.77
CA ALA A 88 -19.76 -10.99 -16.88
C ALA A 88 -20.48 -9.76 -16.32
N LEU A 89 -19.73 -8.71 -15.95
CA LEU A 89 -20.29 -7.46 -15.49
C LEU A 89 -21.03 -6.71 -16.62
N PHE A 90 -20.48 -6.70 -17.82
CA PHE A 90 -21.13 -6.11 -18.99
C PHE A 90 -22.47 -6.81 -19.26
N GLU A 91 -22.53 -8.13 -19.29
CA GLU A 91 -23.77 -8.88 -19.43
C GLU A 91 -24.76 -8.61 -18.29
N ARG A 92 -24.27 -8.49 -17.04
CA ARG A 92 -25.09 -8.16 -15.85
C ARG A 92 -25.72 -6.76 -15.96
N ALA A 93 -24.94 -5.77 -16.38
CA ALA A 93 -25.37 -4.38 -16.52
C ALA A 93 -26.42 -4.18 -17.64
N HIS A 94 -26.44 -5.06 -18.64
CA HIS A 94 -27.37 -4.99 -19.77
C HIS A 94 -28.63 -5.86 -19.63
N ARG A 95 -28.85 -6.48 -18.44
CA ARG A 95 -30.13 -7.17 -18.15
C ARG A 95 -31.26 -6.15 -17.90
N ALA A 96 -32.48 -6.58 -18.12
CA ALA A 96 -33.68 -5.71 -18.03
C ALA A 96 -33.85 -5.03 -16.66
N ASP A 97 -33.34 -5.62 -15.58
CA ASP A 97 -33.38 -5.09 -14.22
C ASP A 97 -32.26 -4.09 -13.88
N ALA A 98 -31.27 -3.97 -14.76
CA ALA A 98 -30.08 -3.14 -14.53
C ALA A 98 -29.77 -2.16 -15.68
N VAL A 99 -30.31 -2.35 -16.88
CA VAL A 99 -29.97 -1.55 -18.08
C VAL A 99 -30.29 -0.07 -17.95
N GLU A 100 -31.24 0.29 -17.11
CA GLU A 100 -31.60 1.69 -16.80
C GLU A 100 -30.65 2.34 -15.78
N CYS A 101 -29.75 1.55 -15.15
CA CYS A 101 -28.72 2.10 -14.26
C CYS A 101 -27.75 2.94 -15.09
N PRO A 102 -27.53 4.24 -14.75
CA PRO A 102 -26.60 5.08 -15.50
C PRO A 102 -25.18 4.49 -15.56
N GLN A 103 -24.76 3.74 -14.53
CA GLN A 103 -23.46 3.10 -14.46
C GLN A 103 -23.28 1.96 -15.49
N SER A 104 -24.37 1.47 -16.10
CA SER A 104 -24.29 0.48 -17.19
C SER A 104 -23.49 1.02 -18.40
N VAL A 105 -23.51 2.34 -18.60
CA VAL A 105 -22.71 3.01 -19.64
C VAL A 105 -21.23 2.96 -19.31
N CYS A 106 -20.86 3.18 -18.04
CA CYS A 106 -19.46 3.12 -17.59
C CYS A 106 -18.89 1.70 -17.67
N VAL A 107 -19.71 0.66 -17.45
CA VAL A 107 -19.31 -0.75 -17.61
C VAL A 107 -18.93 -1.05 -19.07
N THR A 108 -19.53 -0.40 -20.05
CA THR A 108 -19.10 -0.49 -21.46
C THR A 108 -17.68 0.04 -21.65
N GLN A 109 -17.36 1.16 -20.98
CA GLN A 109 -16.01 1.70 -20.99
C GLN A 109 -15.01 0.72 -20.35
N ASP A 110 -15.36 0.11 -19.22
CA ASP A 110 -14.49 -0.86 -18.54
C ASP A 110 -14.16 -2.05 -19.47
N LEU A 111 -15.16 -2.58 -20.19
CA LEU A 111 -14.95 -3.66 -21.15
C LEU A 111 -14.06 -3.24 -22.33
N ALA A 112 -14.32 -2.05 -22.91
CA ALA A 112 -13.52 -1.54 -24.01
C ALA A 112 -12.06 -1.29 -23.59
N ALA A 113 -11.83 -0.72 -22.40
CA ALA A 113 -10.51 -0.51 -21.83
C ALA A 113 -9.81 -1.84 -21.49
N CYS A 114 -10.54 -2.87 -21.05
CA CYS A 114 -9.98 -4.21 -20.83
C CYS A 114 -9.43 -4.80 -22.14
N TYR A 115 -10.18 -4.70 -23.23
CA TYR A 115 -9.71 -5.08 -24.56
C TYR A 115 -8.48 -4.28 -24.99
N ALA A 116 -8.44 -2.97 -24.72
CA ALA A 116 -7.30 -2.11 -25.00
C ALA A 116 -6.03 -2.57 -24.26
N ASN A 117 -6.18 -2.92 -22.98
CA ASN A 117 -5.05 -3.40 -22.17
C ASN A 117 -4.48 -4.73 -22.70
N ILE A 118 -5.32 -5.66 -23.19
CA ILE A 118 -4.86 -6.94 -23.73
C ILE A 118 -4.08 -6.72 -25.04
N ASP A 119 -4.73 -6.18 -26.03
CA ASP A 119 -4.17 -5.90 -27.38
C ASP A 119 -5.05 -4.88 -28.10
N GLY A 120 -4.87 -3.59 -27.80
CA GLY A 120 -5.69 -2.52 -28.36
C GLY A 120 -5.95 -2.64 -29.87
N PRO A 121 -4.90 -2.77 -30.71
CA PRO A 121 -5.06 -2.97 -32.15
C PRO A 121 -5.80 -4.25 -32.55
N GLY A 122 -5.72 -5.30 -31.73
CA GLY A 122 -6.36 -6.59 -32.01
C GLY A 122 -7.85 -6.64 -31.69
N TRP A 123 -8.37 -5.64 -30.97
CA TRP A 123 -9.76 -5.56 -30.52
C TRP A 123 -10.49 -4.30 -30.98
N VAL A 124 -9.99 -3.63 -32.03
CA VAL A 124 -10.54 -2.35 -32.53
C VAL A 124 -12.00 -2.48 -32.91
N GLU A 125 -12.37 -3.53 -33.64
CA GLU A 125 -13.74 -3.72 -34.13
C GLU A 125 -14.73 -3.89 -32.95
N GLU A 126 -14.39 -4.74 -31.97
CA GLU A 126 -15.20 -4.99 -30.80
C GLU A 126 -15.32 -3.72 -29.91
N ARG A 127 -14.21 -3.02 -29.69
CA ARG A 127 -14.19 -1.75 -28.92
C ARG A 127 -15.08 -0.70 -29.56
N ILE A 128 -15.00 -0.49 -30.87
CA ILE A 128 -15.84 0.45 -31.60
C ILE A 128 -17.30 0.00 -31.54
N ALA A 129 -17.58 -1.28 -31.74
CA ALA A 129 -18.95 -1.80 -31.75
C ALA A 129 -19.69 -1.60 -30.41
N VAL A 130 -19.03 -1.96 -29.27
CA VAL A 130 -19.66 -1.77 -27.95
C VAL A 130 -19.83 -0.30 -27.59
N CYS A 131 -18.88 0.55 -27.98
CA CYS A 131 -19.00 2.00 -27.80
C CYS A 131 -20.17 2.57 -28.64
N ASP A 132 -20.26 2.20 -29.92
CA ASP A 132 -21.29 2.71 -30.83
C ASP A 132 -22.69 2.26 -30.43
N GLU A 133 -22.83 1.00 -29.97
CA GLU A 133 -24.10 0.50 -29.45
C GLU A 133 -24.57 1.32 -28.25
N THR A 134 -23.69 1.62 -27.32
CA THR A 134 -24.04 2.34 -26.10
C THR A 134 -24.23 3.84 -26.38
N LEU A 135 -23.36 4.49 -27.19
CA LEU A 135 -23.52 5.89 -27.63
C LEU A 135 -24.80 6.11 -28.40
N GLY A 136 -25.30 5.09 -29.13
CA GLY A 136 -26.58 5.14 -29.82
C GLY A 136 -27.81 5.14 -28.90
N ARG A 137 -27.66 4.81 -27.62
CA ARG A 137 -28.75 4.77 -26.62
C ARG A 137 -28.77 5.97 -25.69
N ILE A 138 -27.71 6.75 -25.65
CA ILE A 138 -27.54 7.93 -24.80
C ILE A 138 -27.35 9.18 -25.67
N ASP A 139 -27.57 10.35 -25.13
CA ASP A 139 -27.31 11.62 -25.79
C ASP A 139 -26.11 12.36 -25.16
N PRO A 140 -25.57 13.42 -25.82
CA PRO A 140 -24.37 14.12 -25.35
C PRO A 140 -24.49 14.81 -23.99
N SER A 141 -25.71 14.90 -23.39
CA SER A 141 -25.87 15.43 -22.03
C SER A 141 -25.46 14.46 -20.93
N TRP A 142 -25.29 13.19 -21.26
CA TRP A 142 -24.82 12.18 -20.28
C TRP A 142 -23.33 12.37 -19.96
N SER A 143 -23.00 12.43 -18.69
CA SER A 143 -21.59 12.59 -18.24
C SER A 143 -20.64 11.50 -18.82
N CYS A 144 -21.12 10.23 -18.88
CA CYS A 144 -20.36 9.10 -19.43
C CYS A 144 -20.22 9.12 -20.96
N TYR A 145 -20.95 9.99 -21.68
CA TYR A 145 -20.84 10.13 -23.14
C TYR A 145 -19.42 10.50 -23.55
N GLN A 146 -18.77 11.39 -22.80
CA GLN A 146 -17.39 11.82 -23.05
C GLN A 146 -16.39 10.66 -22.85
N CYS A 147 -16.58 9.86 -21.81
CA CYS A 147 -15.72 8.71 -21.53
C CYS A 147 -15.73 7.69 -22.67
N LEU A 148 -16.93 7.32 -23.16
CA LEU A 148 -17.06 6.42 -24.31
C LEU A 148 -16.55 7.01 -25.62
N SER A 149 -16.71 8.32 -25.81
CA SER A 149 -16.13 9.02 -26.95
C SER A 149 -14.60 8.96 -26.94
N CYS A 150 -13.97 9.07 -25.77
CA CYS A 150 -12.53 8.90 -25.61
C CYS A 150 -12.09 7.46 -25.93
N GLU A 151 -12.81 6.44 -25.43
CA GLU A 151 -12.52 5.04 -25.74
C GLU A 151 -12.58 4.72 -27.24
N LYS A 152 -13.61 5.25 -27.92
CA LYS A 152 -13.72 5.10 -29.37
C LYS A 152 -12.59 5.83 -30.12
N ALA A 153 -12.18 7.01 -29.65
CA ALA A 153 -11.06 7.74 -30.23
C ALA A 153 -9.74 7.00 -30.05
N ASP A 154 -9.54 6.36 -28.88
CA ASP A 154 -8.38 5.52 -28.63
C ASP A 154 -8.37 4.27 -29.53
N ALA A 155 -9.50 3.61 -29.73
CA ALA A 155 -9.62 2.51 -30.68
C ALA A 155 -9.32 2.95 -32.14
N LEU A 156 -9.72 4.17 -32.54
CA LEU A 156 -9.38 4.74 -33.84
C LEU A 156 -7.86 5.00 -33.97
N LEU A 157 -7.22 5.43 -32.87
CA LEU A 157 -5.76 5.62 -32.85
C LEU A 157 -5.04 4.28 -33.01
N ASP A 158 -5.48 3.24 -32.29
CA ASP A 158 -4.94 1.88 -32.38
C ASP A 158 -5.07 1.26 -33.79
N ASP A 159 -6.11 1.68 -34.51
CA ASP A 159 -6.31 1.32 -35.92
C ASP A 159 -5.43 2.12 -36.89
N GLY A 160 -4.59 3.01 -36.40
CA GLY A 160 -3.73 3.89 -37.21
C GLY A 160 -4.47 5.08 -37.82
N ARG A 161 -5.69 5.38 -37.38
CA ARG A 161 -6.54 6.48 -37.86
C ARG A 161 -6.50 7.69 -36.92
N GLY A 162 -5.31 8.11 -36.48
CA GLY A 162 -5.14 9.15 -35.48
C GLY A 162 -5.74 10.51 -35.84
N ASP A 163 -5.63 10.96 -37.12
CA ASP A 163 -6.28 12.20 -37.56
C ASP A 163 -7.81 12.08 -37.56
N ALA A 164 -8.37 10.91 -37.89
CA ALA A 164 -9.79 10.66 -37.77
C ALA A 164 -10.26 10.64 -36.29
N ALA A 165 -9.43 10.14 -35.38
CA ALA A 165 -9.69 10.20 -33.94
C ALA A 165 -9.75 11.65 -33.43
N LEU A 166 -8.84 12.53 -33.86
CA LEU A 166 -8.87 13.96 -33.52
C LEU A 166 -10.13 14.64 -34.05
N GLN A 167 -10.48 14.37 -35.31
CA GLN A 167 -11.70 14.93 -35.91
C GLN A 167 -12.96 14.42 -35.20
N TYR A 168 -12.99 13.15 -34.84
CA TYR A 168 -14.10 12.56 -34.10
C TYR A 168 -14.27 13.26 -32.72
N LEU A 169 -13.20 13.41 -31.93
CA LEU A 169 -13.27 14.10 -30.64
C LEU A 169 -13.71 15.56 -30.78
N GLU A 170 -13.31 16.27 -31.82
CA GLU A 170 -13.77 17.64 -32.09
C GLU A 170 -15.29 17.68 -32.33
N GLN A 171 -15.81 16.75 -33.13
CA GLN A 171 -17.25 16.65 -33.41
C GLN A 171 -18.04 16.30 -32.14
N GLN A 172 -17.53 15.39 -31.32
CA GLN A 172 -18.18 15.03 -30.06
C GLN A 172 -18.13 16.17 -29.04
N SER A 173 -17.02 16.91 -28.96
CA SER A 173 -16.91 18.10 -28.12
C SER A 173 -17.93 19.15 -28.49
N GLN A 174 -18.10 19.41 -29.77
CA GLN A 174 -19.12 20.37 -30.25
C GLN A 174 -20.53 19.89 -29.90
N ALA A 175 -20.83 18.60 -30.09
CA ALA A 175 -22.15 18.05 -29.76
C ALA A 175 -22.45 18.16 -28.25
N ILE A 176 -21.48 17.98 -27.38
CA ILE A 176 -21.64 18.15 -25.94
C ILE A 176 -21.96 19.59 -25.60
N LEU A 177 -21.21 20.55 -26.14
CA LEU A 177 -21.44 21.99 -25.94
C LEU A 177 -22.81 22.45 -26.47
N ASP A 178 -23.23 21.93 -27.63
CA ASP A 178 -24.52 22.23 -28.22
C ASP A 178 -25.73 21.74 -27.36
N HIS A 179 -25.48 20.69 -26.53
CA HIS A 179 -26.44 20.19 -25.56
C HIS A 179 -26.33 20.84 -24.18
N GLY A 180 -25.46 21.88 -24.04
CA GLY A 180 -25.28 22.62 -22.78
C GLY A 180 -24.42 21.89 -21.75
N GLY A 181 -23.66 20.85 -22.17
CA GLY A 181 -22.69 20.15 -21.32
C GLY A 181 -21.34 20.88 -21.26
N GLU A 182 -20.51 20.45 -20.35
CA GLU A 182 -19.11 20.91 -20.17
C GLU A 182 -18.14 19.84 -20.66
N ILE A 183 -16.97 20.27 -21.15
CA ILE A 183 -15.90 19.36 -21.58
C ILE A 183 -15.01 19.03 -20.38
N TYR A 184 -15.02 17.77 -19.97
CA TYR A 184 -14.18 17.27 -18.86
C TYR A 184 -12.74 17.01 -19.32
N ASP A 185 -11.82 16.98 -18.39
CA ASP A 185 -10.37 16.81 -18.60
C ASP A 185 -9.97 15.59 -19.45
N GLY A 186 -10.77 14.51 -19.43
CA GLY A 186 -10.50 13.32 -20.23
C GLY A 186 -10.42 13.57 -21.74
N VAL A 187 -11.22 14.46 -22.29
CA VAL A 187 -11.25 14.77 -23.73
C VAL A 187 -9.99 15.50 -24.19
N PRO A 188 -9.57 16.63 -23.58
CA PRO A 188 -8.31 17.26 -23.93
C PRO A 188 -7.10 16.37 -23.64
N ASP A 189 -7.09 15.59 -22.56
CA ASP A 189 -6.00 14.65 -22.27
C ASP A 189 -5.87 13.56 -23.36
N MET A 190 -7.00 13.05 -23.88
CA MET A 190 -7.01 12.13 -25.01
C MET A 190 -6.49 12.80 -26.29
N ARG A 191 -6.90 14.03 -26.58
CA ARG A 191 -6.37 14.79 -27.74
C ARG A 191 -4.86 14.98 -27.66
N ILE A 192 -4.33 15.31 -26.49
CA ILE A 192 -2.88 15.44 -26.26
C ILE A 192 -2.18 14.08 -26.50
N SER A 193 -2.74 12.98 -26.00
CA SER A 193 -2.20 11.64 -26.20
C SER A 193 -2.11 11.27 -27.69
N ILE A 194 -3.17 11.55 -28.46
CA ILE A 194 -3.21 11.31 -29.91
C ILE A 194 -2.18 12.19 -30.64
N LEU A 195 -2.07 13.48 -30.31
CA LEU A 195 -1.08 14.38 -30.89
C LEU A 195 0.35 13.89 -30.64
N LEU A 196 0.65 13.42 -29.41
CA LEU A 196 1.95 12.84 -29.08
C LEU A 196 2.23 11.52 -29.84
N ALA A 197 1.22 10.70 -30.07
CA ALA A 197 1.34 9.47 -30.87
C ALA A 197 1.60 9.78 -32.36
N LEU A 198 1.01 10.87 -32.88
CA LEU A 198 1.24 11.36 -34.24
C LEU A 198 2.56 12.16 -34.42
N GLY A 199 3.36 12.31 -33.36
CA GLY A 199 4.61 13.09 -33.39
C GLY A 199 4.40 14.61 -33.40
N ARG A 200 3.18 15.11 -33.14
CA ARG A 200 2.81 16.54 -33.16
C ARG A 200 3.07 17.19 -31.78
N ALA A 201 4.30 17.04 -31.28
CA ALA A 201 4.68 17.43 -29.92
C ALA A 201 4.44 18.92 -29.61
N GLN A 202 4.67 19.81 -30.61
CA GLN A 202 4.45 21.26 -30.42
C GLN A 202 2.96 21.60 -30.20
N GLU A 203 2.06 20.94 -30.92
CA GLU A 203 0.62 21.14 -30.77
C GLU A 203 0.13 20.53 -29.44
N ALA A 204 0.66 19.38 -29.07
CA ALA A 204 0.39 18.76 -27.77
C ALA A 204 0.80 19.68 -26.61
N LEU A 205 2.00 20.25 -26.65
CA LEU A 205 2.48 21.17 -25.62
C LEU A 205 1.62 22.45 -25.55
N ALA A 206 1.27 23.01 -26.71
CA ALA A 206 0.42 24.22 -26.77
C ALA A 206 -0.95 23.99 -26.10
N LEU A 207 -1.53 22.78 -26.29
CA LEU A 207 -2.80 22.42 -25.65
C LEU A 207 -2.64 22.23 -24.13
N VAL A 208 -1.54 21.60 -23.66
CA VAL A 208 -1.23 21.52 -22.22
C VAL A 208 -1.12 22.89 -21.59
N GLU A 209 -0.29 23.78 -22.20
CA GLU A 209 -0.07 25.14 -21.69
C GLU A 209 -1.36 25.98 -21.71
N GLN A 210 -2.25 25.75 -22.67
CA GLN A 210 -3.57 26.40 -22.68
C GLN A 210 -4.40 25.96 -21.49
N ARG A 211 -4.46 24.64 -21.21
CA ARG A 211 -5.19 24.11 -20.06
C ARG A 211 -4.65 24.62 -18.73
N GLU A 212 -3.33 24.73 -18.59
CA GLU A 212 -2.69 25.30 -17.40
C GLU A 212 -3.09 26.77 -17.19
N ARG A 213 -3.17 27.55 -18.27
CA ARG A 213 -3.62 28.96 -18.19
C ARG A 213 -5.10 29.07 -17.82
N ASP A 214 -5.94 28.19 -18.34
CA ASP A 214 -7.37 28.21 -18.05
C ASP A 214 -7.63 27.82 -16.60
N ALA A 215 -6.98 26.76 -16.10
CA ALA A 215 -7.05 26.36 -14.69
C ALA A 215 -6.58 27.46 -13.72
N ALA A 216 -5.50 28.18 -14.07
CA ALA A 216 -5.04 29.30 -13.27
C ALA A 216 -6.03 30.48 -13.22
N ARG A 217 -6.76 30.72 -14.31
CA ARG A 217 -7.82 31.76 -14.36
C ARG A 217 -9.04 31.41 -13.52
N GLU A 218 -9.34 30.11 -13.40
CA GLU A 218 -10.47 29.58 -12.67
C GLU A 218 -10.16 29.30 -11.19
N GLY A 219 -8.91 29.53 -10.75
CA GLY A 219 -8.46 29.17 -9.40
C GLY A 219 -8.39 27.66 -9.15
N ALA A 220 -8.36 26.86 -10.23
CA ALA A 220 -8.31 25.41 -10.19
C ALA A 220 -6.91 24.87 -10.46
N GLU A 221 -5.89 25.48 -9.86
CA GLU A 221 -4.47 25.10 -10.06
C GLU A 221 -4.19 23.64 -9.70
N TRP A 222 -4.96 23.06 -8.80
CA TRP A 222 -4.89 21.62 -8.45
C TRP A 222 -5.07 20.70 -9.67
N ALA A 223 -5.84 21.11 -10.69
CA ALA A 223 -6.02 20.35 -11.91
C ALA A 223 -4.73 20.20 -12.72
N ASN A 224 -3.75 21.09 -12.54
CA ASN A 224 -2.44 21.00 -13.20
C ASN A 224 -1.52 19.97 -12.56
N CYS A 225 -1.85 19.48 -11.37
CA CYS A 225 -1.11 18.44 -10.66
C CYS A 225 -1.47 17.02 -11.10
N SER A 226 -2.45 16.83 -12.02
CA SER A 226 -2.85 15.50 -12.48
C SER A 226 -1.69 14.74 -13.15
N GLN A 227 -1.57 13.45 -12.82
CA GLN A 227 -0.49 12.60 -13.35
C GLN A 227 -0.44 12.56 -14.88
N PRO A 228 -1.58 12.33 -15.60
CA PRO A 228 -1.53 12.27 -17.06
C PRO A 228 -1.02 13.57 -17.67
N ARG A 229 -1.50 14.71 -17.22
CA ARG A 229 -1.11 16.02 -17.77
C ARG A 229 0.38 16.33 -17.58
N ARG A 230 0.92 16.07 -16.38
CA ARG A 230 2.35 16.23 -16.11
C ARG A 230 3.21 15.31 -16.97
N LEU A 231 2.84 14.05 -17.14
CA LEU A 231 3.58 13.09 -17.96
C LEU A 231 3.49 13.40 -19.45
N GLN A 232 2.34 13.85 -19.95
CA GLN A 232 2.15 14.33 -21.32
C GLN A 232 3.01 15.56 -21.59
N LYS A 233 3.05 16.53 -20.67
CA LYS A 233 3.93 17.70 -20.72
C LYS A 233 5.39 17.30 -20.78
N ALA A 234 5.83 16.44 -19.86
CA ALA A 234 7.20 15.94 -19.84
C ALA A 234 7.61 15.28 -21.16
N ARG A 235 6.72 14.44 -21.73
CA ARG A 235 6.97 13.77 -23.02
C ARG A 235 7.04 14.78 -24.17
N ALA A 236 6.12 15.75 -24.24
CA ALA A 236 6.12 16.79 -25.26
C ALA A 236 7.41 17.62 -25.22
N LEU A 237 7.80 18.08 -24.03
CA LEU A 237 9.04 18.85 -23.82
C LEU A 237 10.29 18.04 -24.18
N ALA A 238 10.35 16.76 -23.79
CA ALA A 238 11.45 15.86 -24.14
C ALA A 238 11.57 15.69 -25.67
N LEU A 239 10.45 15.50 -26.38
CA LEU A 239 10.45 15.41 -27.85
C LEU A 239 10.91 16.73 -28.52
N LEU A 240 10.65 17.87 -27.89
CA LEU A 240 11.07 19.20 -28.34
C LEU A 240 12.47 19.60 -27.86
N GLN A 241 13.23 18.70 -27.25
CA GLN A 241 14.58 18.90 -26.71
C GLN A 241 14.68 19.97 -25.60
N ARG A 242 13.58 20.18 -24.86
CA ARG A 242 13.52 21.05 -23.67
C ARG A 242 13.73 20.18 -22.42
N ASP A 243 14.92 19.59 -22.30
CA ASP A 243 15.17 18.47 -21.36
C ASP A 243 15.07 18.87 -19.88
N ASP A 244 15.53 20.06 -19.51
CA ASP A 244 15.46 20.53 -18.12
C ASP A 244 14.00 20.73 -17.68
N GLU A 245 13.19 21.34 -18.54
CA GLU A 245 11.77 21.54 -18.28
C GLU A 245 10.99 20.20 -18.29
N ALA A 246 11.42 19.27 -19.14
CA ALA A 246 10.84 17.92 -19.16
C ALA A 246 11.13 17.17 -17.85
N MET A 247 12.33 17.32 -17.32
CA MET A 247 12.72 16.73 -16.03
C MET A 247 11.95 17.33 -14.84
N GLU A 248 11.70 18.64 -14.86
CA GLU A 248 10.91 19.33 -13.84
C GLU A 248 9.42 18.86 -13.88
N ALA A 249 8.88 18.66 -15.08
CA ALA A 249 7.52 18.15 -15.25
C ALA A 249 7.36 16.66 -14.89
N LEU A 250 8.45 15.87 -14.94
CA LEU A 250 8.42 14.43 -14.72
C LEU A 250 8.14 14.12 -13.24
N LEU A 251 7.16 13.22 -13.02
CA LEU A 251 6.82 12.77 -11.69
C LEU A 251 7.85 11.78 -11.13
N PRO A 252 8.10 11.78 -9.78
CA PRO A 252 8.85 10.73 -9.13
C PRO A 252 8.18 9.36 -9.31
N TRP A 253 8.98 8.32 -9.54
CA TRP A 253 8.47 6.96 -9.79
C TRP A 253 7.45 6.46 -8.77
N ARG A 254 7.66 6.76 -7.49
CA ARG A 254 6.79 6.29 -6.40
C ARG A 254 5.38 6.88 -6.43
N GLU A 255 5.21 8.01 -7.10
CA GLU A 255 3.92 8.70 -7.22
C GLU A 255 3.13 8.22 -8.45
N ILE A 256 3.73 7.40 -9.33
CA ILE A 256 3.12 7.07 -10.63
C ILE A 256 2.28 5.81 -10.52
N ALA A 257 0.97 5.96 -10.75
CA ALA A 257 0.05 4.83 -10.82
C ALA A 257 0.39 3.89 -12.00
N PRO A 258 0.15 2.57 -11.88
CA PRO A 258 0.48 1.58 -12.91
C PRO A 258 0.04 1.96 -14.31
N ARG A 259 -1.16 2.51 -14.48
CA ARG A 259 -1.71 2.97 -15.78
C ARG A 259 -0.87 4.04 -16.49
N TYR A 260 -0.07 4.80 -15.75
CA TYR A 260 0.72 5.90 -16.30
C TYR A 260 2.20 5.56 -16.48
N ARG A 261 2.65 4.38 -16.04
CA ARG A 261 4.07 3.98 -16.07
C ARG A 261 4.63 3.90 -17.49
N LEU A 262 3.85 3.43 -18.47
CA LEU A 262 4.30 3.44 -19.88
C LEU A 262 4.47 4.85 -20.42
N HIS A 263 3.58 5.80 -20.06
CA HIS A 263 3.74 7.21 -20.44
C HIS A 263 5.01 7.82 -19.85
N TRP A 264 5.31 7.52 -18.60
CA TRP A 264 6.54 7.89 -17.94
C TRP A 264 7.76 7.30 -18.64
N LEU A 265 7.75 6.00 -18.94
CA LEU A 265 8.87 5.33 -19.63
C LEU A 265 9.13 5.91 -21.01
N ARG A 266 8.08 6.24 -21.78
CA ARG A 266 8.21 6.89 -23.09
C ARG A 266 8.90 8.25 -22.99
N ALA A 267 8.64 9.05 -21.95
CA ALA A 267 9.33 10.32 -21.72
C ALA A 267 10.78 10.10 -21.29
N VAL A 268 11.02 9.21 -20.32
CA VAL A 268 12.35 8.86 -19.80
C VAL A 268 13.26 8.31 -20.90
N ALA A 269 12.75 7.43 -21.75
CA ALA A 269 13.55 6.86 -22.86
C ALA A 269 14.09 7.93 -23.82
N VAL A 270 13.29 8.98 -24.10
CA VAL A 270 13.71 10.11 -24.93
C VAL A 270 14.81 10.94 -24.24
N LEU A 271 14.64 11.23 -22.94
CA LEU A 271 15.60 11.99 -22.14
C LEU A 271 16.93 11.25 -21.97
N VAL A 272 16.87 9.98 -21.62
CA VAL A 272 18.04 9.12 -21.40
C VAL A 272 18.82 8.88 -22.69
N ALA A 273 18.15 8.86 -23.85
CA ALA A 273 18.85 8.75 -25.15
C ALA A 273 19.87 9.90 -25.37
N ARG A 274 19.63 11.08 -24.78
CA ARG A 274 20.51 12.26 -24.84
C ARG A 274 21.42 12.43 -23.61
N ALA A 275 21.05 11.84 -22.48
CA ALA A 275 21.79 11.89 -21.22
C ALA A 275 22.04 10.46 -20.69
N PRO A 276 22.97 9.69 -21.33
CA PRO A 276 23.23 8.28 -20.99
C PRO A 276 23.65 8.06 -19.53
N GLU A 277 24.25 9.04 -18.88
CA GLU A 277 24.65 9.01 -17.47
C GLU A 277 23.45 8.87 -16.52
N ARG A 278 22.24 9.20 -16.96
CA ARG A 278 20.99 9.01 -16.20
C ARG A 278 20.43 7.58 -16.29
N ASN A 279 21.03 6.74 -17.13
CA ASN A 279 20.60 5.36 -17.35
C ASN A 279 21.27 4.43 -16.33
N SER A 280 20.84 4.52 -15.08
CA SER A 280 21.37 3.71 -13.98
C SER A 280 20.64 2.37 -13.83
N TRP A 281 21.20 1.50 -12.99
CA TRP A 281 20.54 0.28 -12.53
C TRP A 281 19.20 0.56 -11.85
N ASP A 282 19.09 1.63 -11.07
CA ASP A 282 17.85 2.04 -10.42
C ASP A 282 16.70 2.25 -11.42
N LEU A 283 16.99 2.88 -12.57
CA LEU A 283 16.05 2.94 -13.67
C LEU A 283 15.71 1.54 -14.22
N GLY A 284 16.72 0.68 -14.37
CA GLY A 284 16.53 -0.71 -14.82
C GLY A 284 15.59 -1.50 -13.90
N SER A 285 15.76 -1.37 -12.59
CA SER A 285 14.92 -2.02 -11.59
C SER A 285 13.44 -1.57 -11.67
N ARG A 286 13.20 -0.27 -11.82
CA ARG A 286 11.83 0.28 -11.99
C ARG A 286 11.16 -0.24 -13.26
N VAL A 287 11.92 -0.31 -14.35
CA VAL A 287 11.44 -0.85 -15.64
C VAL A 287 11.11 -2.34 -15.50
N GLN A 288 11.95 -3.11 -14.79
CA GLN A 288 11.66 -4.53 -14.53
C GLN A 288 10.37 -4.71 -13.73
N GLN A 289 10.18 -3.97 -12.63
CA GLN A 289 8.93 -4.01 -11.84
C GLN A 289 7.69 -3.72 -12.71
N MET A 290 7.81 -2.78 -13.66
CA MET A 290 6.72 -2.46 -14.58
C MET A 290 6.42 -3.61 -15.55
N LEU A 291 7.46 -4.25 -16.11
CA LEU A 291 7.29 -5.38 -17.02
C LEU A 291 6.67 -6.58 -16.28
N ASP A 292 7.11 -6.88 -15.06
CA ASP A 292 6.56 -7.95 -14.23
C ASP A 292 5.08 -7.71 -13.94
N HIS A 293 4.72 -6.48 -13.60
CA HIS A 293 3.33 -6.10 -13.38
C HIS A 293 2.47 -6.34 -14.65
N TYR A 294 2.89 -5.83 -15.81
CA TYR A 294 2.12 -6.01 -17.05
C TYR A 294 2.02 -7.48 -17.48
N ALA A 295 3.07 -8.28 -17.21
CA ALA A 295 3.03 -9.72 -17.45
C ALA A 295 1.98 -10.41 -16.57
N GLN A 296 1.96 -10.09 -15.28
CA GLN A 296 1.05 -10.66 -14.29
C GLN A 296 -0.42 -10.34 -14.58
N VAL A 297 -0.72 -9.12 -15.02
CA VAL A 297 -2.08 -8.68 -15.29
C VAL A 297 -2.56 -9.00 -16.72
N GLY A 298 -1.68 -9.53 -17.57
CA GLY A 298 -1.99 -9.89 -18.95
C GLY A 298 -2.21 -8.70 -19.89
N ALA A 299 -1.47 -7.60 -19.67
CA ALA A 299 -1.47 -6.41 -20.53
C ALA A 299 -0.43 -6.58 -21.67
N HIS A 300 -0.73 -7.47 -22.61
CA HIS A 300 0.27 -8.02 -23.53
C HIS A 300 0.86 -6.99 -24.49
N ARG A 301 0.04 -6.13 -25.13
CA ARG A 301 0.54 -5.09 -26.04
C ARG A 301 1.36 -4.06 -25.31
N ILE A 302 0.88 -3.60 -24.15
CA ILE A 302 1.54 -2.62 -23.29
C ILE A 302 2.92 -3.15 -22.84
N LEU A 303 2.96 -4.45 -22.45
CA LEU A 303 4.20 -5.12 -22.07
C LEU A 303 5.22 -5.13 -23.22
N ILE A 304 4.79 -5.51 -24.43
CA ILE A 304 5.71 -5.58 -25.59
C ILE A 304 6.30 -4.21 -25.90
N GLU A 305 5.49 -3.16 -25.93
CA GLU A 305 5.97 -1.79 -26.14
C GLU A 305 6.94 -1.34 -25.05
N ALA A 306 6.61 -1.62 -23.78
CA ALA A 306 7.48 -1.32 -22.65
C ALA A 306 8.81 -2.09 -22.74
N ALA A 307 8.76 -3.37 -23.15
CA ALA A 307 9.94 -4.21 -23.30
C ALA A 307 10.85 -3.73 -24.43
N GLU A 308 10.32 -3.23 -25.55
CA GLU A 308 11.13 -2.63 -26.62
C GLU A 308 11.95 -1.43 -26.11
N LEU A 309 11.33 -0.54 -25.34
CA LEU A 309 12.02 0.58 -24.71
C LEU A 309 13.06 0.09 -23.68
N ALA A 310 12.68 -0.90 -22.88
CA ALA A 310 13.55 -1.52 -21.88
C ALA A 310 14.79 -2.18 -22.49
N ILE A 311 14.65 -2.89 -23.62
CA ILE A 311 15.77 -3.46 -24.37
C ILE A 311 16.73 -2.36 -24.82
N GLY A 312 16.21 -1.25 -25.37
CA GLY A 312 17.01 -0.12 -25.77
C GLY A 312 17.82 0.48 -24.63
N LEU A 313 17.19 0.70 -23.48
CA LEU A 313 17.84 1.19 -22.27
C LEU A 313 18.87 0.20 -21.71
N ALA A 314 18.57 -1.10 -21.69
CA ALA A 314 19.52 -2.12 -21.23
C ALA A 314 20.78 -2.19 -22.11
N LEU A 315 20.62 -2.16 -23.44
CA LEU A 315 21.77 -2.13 -24.38
C LEU A 315 22.61 -0.87 -24.20
N GLN A 316 21.99 0.28 -23.97
CA GLN A 316 22.70 1.53 -23.72
C GLN A 316 23.56 1.47 -22.44
N ARG A 317 23.09 0.74 -21.39
CA ARG A 317 23.85 0.49 -20.14
C ARG A 317 24.91 -0.61 -20.29
N GLY A 318 24.97 -1.31 -21.40
CA GLY A 318 25.82 -2.50 -21.57
C GLY A 318 25.25 -3.77 -20.89
N ALA A 319 24.01 -3.76 -20.45
CA ALA A 319 23.34 -4.88 -19.78
C ALA A 319 22.71 -5.85 -20.80
N VAL A 320 23.57 -6.57 -21.55
CA VAL A 320 23.14 -7.47 -22.63
C VAL A 320 22.31 -8.63 -22.12
N TRP A 321 22.62 -9.17 -20.93
CA TRP A 321 21.84 -10.22 -20.31
C TRP A 321 20.41 -9.74 -20.01
N THR A 322 20.23 -8.57 -19.42
CA THR A 322 18.93 -7.95 -19.18
C THR A 322 18.16 -7.73 -20.48
N ALA A 323 18.82 -7.23 -21.53
CA ALA A 323 18.20 -7.05 -22.84
C ALA A 323 17.66 -8.37 -23.42
N ARG A 324 18.39 -9.49 -23.26
CA ARG A 324 17.94 -10.82 -23.67
C ARG A 324 16.72 -11.29 -22.88
N ARG A 325 16.67 -11.04 -21.57
CA ARG A 325 15.51 -11.35 -20.71
C ARG A 325 14.27 -10.57 -21.16
N HIS A 326 14.40 -9.27 -21.38
CA HIS A 326 13.27 -8.45 -21.85
C HIS A 326 12.79 -8.90 -23.23
N LEU A 327 13.69 -9.27 -24.14
CA LEU A 327 13.32 -9.83 -25.44
C LEU A 327 12.60 -11.17 -25.30
N ALA A 328 13.08 -12.06 -24.43
CA ALA A 328 12.42 -13.35 -24.17
C ALA A 328 11.02 -13.16 -23.59
N LEU A 329 10.86 -12.25 -22.64
CA LEU A 329 9.57 -11.89 -22.05
C LEU A 329 8.60 -11.35 -23.12
N ALA A 330 9.03 -10.38 -23.94
CA ALA A 330 8.20 -9.85 -25.02
C ALA A 330 7.77 -10.93 -26.03
N ARG A 331 8.70 -11.83 -26.38
CA ARG A 331 8.41 -12.95 -27.29
C ARG A 331 7.43 -13.97 -26.68
N ALA A 332 7.44 -14.19 -25.39
CA ALA A 332 6.46 -15.05 -24.71
C ALA A 332 5.03 -14.48 -24.78
N HIS A 333 4.89 -13.15 -24.83
CA HIS A 333 3.60 -12.48 -24.93
C HIS A 333 3.14 -12.22 -26.38
N LEU A 334 4.03 -12.31 -27.36
CA LEU A 334 3.71 -12.10 -28.78
C LEU A 334 2.56 -13.02 -29.31
N PRO A 335 2.52 -14.32 -28.99
CA PRO A 335 1.41 -15.21 -29.42
C PRO A 335 0.06 -14.85 -28.80
N LYS A 336 0.02 -14.02 -27.78
CA LYS A 336 -1.20 -13.55 -27.12
C LYS A 336 -1.87 -12.37 -27.86
N LEU A 337 -1.16 -11.74 -28.78
CA LEU A 337 -1.71 -10.68 -29.61
C LEU A 337 -2.62 -11.24 -30.69
N ARG A 338 -3.79 -10.60 -30.87
CA ARG A 338 -4.70 -10.91 -31.99
C ARG A 338 -4.21 -10.31 -33.32
N GLN A 339 -3.49 -9.17 -33.25
CA GLN A 339 -2.89 -8.54 -34.41
C GLN A 339 -1.42 -8.21 -34.14
N ASP A 340 -0.53 -8.66 -35.03
CA ASP A 340 0.91 -8.44 -34.88
C ASP A 340 1.29 -6.94 -34.97
N ARG A 341 0.74 -6.23 -35.95
CA ARG A 341 1.05 -4.79 -36.21
C ARG A 341 2.55 -4.49 -36.26
N GLY A 342 3.35 -5.44 -36.72
CA GLY A 342 4.79 -5.29 -36.84
C GLY A 342 5.62 -5.61 -35.61
N ALA A 343 5.00 -6.09 -34.51
CA ALA A 343 5.69 -6.43 -33.27
C ALA A 343 6.74 -7.53 -33.48
N THR A 344 6.44 -8.57 -34.29
CA THR A 344 7.41 -9.62 -34.64
C THR A 344 8.65 -9.02 -35.32
N LEU A 345 8.48 -8.16 -36.32
CA LEU A 345 9.57 -7.52 -37.02
C LEU A 345 10.42 -6.63 -36.11
N ALA A 346 9.77 -5.88 -35.18
CA ALA A 346 10.46 -5.04 -34.22
C ALA A 346 11.30 -5.89 -33.25
N LEU A 347 10.74 -6.97 -32.71
CA LEU A 347 11.47 -7.88 -31.80
C LEU A 347 12.60 -8.63 -32.50
N ASP A 348 12.46 -9.00 -33.80
CA ASP A 348 13.54 -9.59 -34.57
C ASP A 348 14.66 -8.56 -34.86
N GLY A 349 14.31 -7.30 -35.07
CA GLY A 349 15.25 -6.20 -35.15
C GLY A 349 16.06 -6.03 -33.86
N TRP A 350 15.40 -6.11 -32.72
CA TRP A 350 16.07 -6.08 -31.41
C TRP A 350 16.95 -7.31 -31.17
N ALA A 351 16.50 -8.52 -31.55
CA ALA A 351 17.32 -9.73 -31.49
C ALA A 351 18.62 -9.60 -32.31
N ALA A 352 18.54 -9.05 -33.50
CA ALA A 352 19.71 -8.79 -34.36
C ALA A 352 20.66 -7.76 -33.69
N ARG A 353 20.14 -6.70 -33.10
CA ARG A 353 20.95 -5.69 -32.38
C ARG A 353 21.64 -6.30 -31.16
N ILE A 354 20.93 -7.10 -30.36
CA ILE A 354 21.50 -7.81 -29.19
C ILE A 354 22.63 -8.77 -29.67
N ALA A 355 22.42 -9.49 -30.76
CA ALA A 355 23.42 -10.42 -31.31
C ALA A 355 24.67 -9.69 -31.88
N ALA A 356 24.52 -8.48 -32.37
CA ALA A 356 25.61 -7.65 -32.89
C ALA A 356 26.47 -7.02 -31.78
N VAL A 357 25.95 -6.91 -30.55
CA VAL A 357 26.77 -6.48 -29.43
C VAL A 357 27.67 -7.65 -29.07
N SER A 358 28.95 -7.54 -29.41
CA SER A 358 29.97 -8.53 -29.02
C SER A 358 29.87 -8.77 -27.52
N VAL A 359 29.92 -10.04 -27.13
CA VAL A 359 29.80 -10.61 -25.78
C VAL A 359 30.06 -9.57 -24.70
N GLY A 360 29.07 -9.41 -23.78
CA GLY A 360 29.17 -8.43 -22.72
C GLY A 360 30.53 -8.49 -22.04
N GLU A 361 30.91 -7.40 -21.36
CA GLU A 361 32.23 -7.29 -20.72
C GLU A 361 32.65 -8.60 -20.05
N GLU A 362 33.80 -9.11 -20.49
CA GLU A 362 34.40 -10.32 -19.88
C GLU A 362 34.62 -10.08 -18.38
N SER A 363 34.48 -11.12 -17.61
CA SER A 363 34.79 -11.06 -16.15
C SER A 363 36.22 -10.51 -15.99
N PRO A 364 36.44 -9.56 -15.03
CA PRO A 364 37.74 -8.96 -14.79
C PRO A 364 38.79 -9.96 -14.30
N VAL A 365 38.35 -11.11 -13.79
CA VAL A 365 39.18 -12.18 -13.26
C VAL A 365 38.62 -13.55 -13.63
N ALA A 366 39.39 -14.60 -13.42
CA ALA A 366 38.94 -15.99 -13.62
C ALA A 366 37.78 -16.35 -12.65
N ALA A 367 36.90 -17.27 -13.06
CA ALA A 367 35.71 -17.69 -12.32
C ALA A 367 35.98 -17.98 -10.82
N ALA A 368 37.04 -18.74 -10.54
CA ALA A 368 37.43 -19.11 -9.17
C ALA A 368 37.90 -17.94 -8.27
N GLN A 369 38.19 -16.79 -8.86
CA GLN A 369 38.66 -15.59 -8.14
C GLN A 369 37.59 -14.49 -8.08
N LEU A 370 36.44 -14.70 -8.74
CA LEU A 370 35.45 -13.67 -8.91
C LEU A 370 34.83 -13.21 -7.59
N LEU A 371 34.51 -14.11 -6.69
CA LEU A 371 33.96 -13.78 -5.37
C LEU A 371 34.94 -12.96 -4.53
N GLU A 372 36.21 -13.40 -4.46
CA GLU A 372 37.26 -12.68 -3.73
C GLU A 372 37.42 -11.26 -4.32
N TRP A 373 37.42 -11.15 -5.66
CA TRP A 373 37.53 -9.88 -6.33
C TRP A 373 36.33 -8.97 -6.05
N LEU A 374 35.08 -9.48 -6.10
CA LEU A 374 33.85 -8.74 -5.76
C LEU A 374 33.85 -8.28 -4.30
N ASN A 375 34.27 -9.13 -3.37
CA ASN A 375 34.33 -8.82 -1.94
C ASN A 375 35.45 -7.80 -1.61
N ALA A 376 36.50 -7.75 -2.41
CA ALA A 376 37.59 -6.79 -2.26
C ALA A 376 37.27 -5.37 -2.77
N GLN A 377 36.12 -5.18 -3.48
CA GLN A 377 35.68 -3.86 -3.91
C GLN A 377 35.25 -3.04 -2.68
N GLY A 378 35.81 -1.85 -2.53
CA GLY A 378 35.41 -0.93 -1.42
C GLY A 378 34.00 -0.37 -1.60
N ASP A 379 33.46 0.17 -0.52
CA ASP A 379 32.13 0.80 -0.48
C ASP A 379 31.98 2.00 -1.43
N ASP A 380 33.10 2.60 -1.84
CA ASP A 380 33.14 3.72 -2.78
C ASP A 380 32.87 3.32 -4.25
N VAL A 381 32.87 2.02 -4.56
CA VAL A 381 32.63 1.52 -5.91
C VAL A 381 31.13 1.40 -6.17
N VAL A 382 30.63 2.16 -7.14
CA VAL A 382 29.23 2.02 -7.58
C VAL A 382 29.05 0.64 -8.21
N ARG A 383 28.38 -0.27 -7.48
CA ARG A 383 28.06 -1.63 -7.92
C ARG A 383 27.04 -1.59 -9.06
N ASN A 384 27.24 -2.46 -10.07
CA ASN A 384 26.26 -2.68 -11.12
C ASN A 384 25.78 -4.15 -11.07
N PRO A 385 24.61 -4.40 -10.45
CA PRO A 385 24.13 -5.77 -10.23
C PRO A 385 23.84 -6.52 -11.54
N GLU A 386 23.47 -5.82 -12.63
CA GLU A 386 23.26 -6.46 -13.94
C GLU A 386 24.56 -7.00 -14.54
N ARG A 387 25.66 -6.26 -14.37
CA ARG A 387 27.00 -6.67 -14.83
C ARG A 387 27.53 -7.82 -13.97
N GLU A 388 27.40 -7.68 -12.68
CA GLU A 388 27.80 -8.72 -11.73
C GLU A 388 27.04 -10.03 -11.96
N ALA A 389 25.73 -9.98 -12.21
CA ALA A 389 24.93 -11.14 -12.55
C ALA A 389 25.45 -11.83 -13.85
N GLN A 390 25.86 -11.07 -14.87
CA GLN A 390 26.45 -11.64 -16.08
C GLN A 390 27.75 -12.40 -15.81
N TRP A 391 28.67 -11.80 -15.03
CA TRP A 391 29.94 -12.43 -14.66
C TRP A 391 29.74 -13.67 -13.78
N LEU A 392 28.84 -13.57 -12.78
CA LEU A 392 28.52 -14.66 -11.88
C LEU A 392 27.85 -15.84 -12.61
N LEU A 393 26.93 -15.60 -13.53
CA LEU A 393 26.31 -16.64 -14.35
C LEU A 393 27.34 -17.39 -15.21
N GLN A 394 28.33 -16.67 -15.76
CA GLN A 394 29.42 -17.30 -16.48
C GLN A 394 30.30 -18.13 -15.54
N ALA A 395 30.66 -17.57 -14.39
CA ALA A 395 31.50 -18.25 -13.40
C ALA A 395 30.87 -19.53 -12.85
N VAL A 396 29.57 -19.53 -12.58
CA VAL A 396 28.83 -20.73 -12.12
C VAL A 396 28.83 -21.85 -13.16
N THR A 397 28.86 -21.49 -14.46
CA THR A 397 28.99 -22.49 -15.53
C THR A 397 30.31 -23.23 -15.44
N ASP A 398 31.39 -22.55 -15.06
CA ASP A 398 32.73 -23.13 -14.90
C ASP A 398 32.93 -23.83 -13.54
N CYS A 399 32.24 -23.33 -12.48
CA CYS A 399 32.34 -23.82 -11.12
C CYS A 399 30.93 -24.14 -10.54
N PRO A 400 30.20 -25.12 -11.09
CA PRO A 400 28.77 -25.34 -10.74
C PRO A 400 28.54 -25.94 -9.34
N ASP A 401 29.57 -26.44 -8.70
CA ASP A 401 29.51 -27.10 -7.39
C ASP A 401 30.03 -26.22 -6.25
N ASP A 402 30.38 -24.98 -6.54
CA ASP A 402 30.77 -23.99 -5.52
C ASP A 402 29.51 -23.36 -4.92
N ALA A 403 29.21 -23.70 -3.66
CA ALA A 403 27.99 -23.27 -2.96
C ALA A 403 27.94 -21.75 -2.74
N GLU A 404 29.07 -21.13 -2.43
CA GLU A 404 29.15 -19.69 -2.19
C GLU A 404 28.92 -18.92 -3.50
N LEU A 405 29.52 -19.39 -4.59
CA LEU A 405 29.32 -18.81 -5.92
C LEU A 405 27.88 -18.93 -6.40
N VAL A 406 27.25 -20.10 -6.20
CA VAL A 406 25.84 -20.34 -6.55
C VAL A 406 24.92 -19.42 -5.73
N ASP A 407 25.16 -19.32 -4.43
CA ASP A 407 24.36 -18.46 -3.53
C ASP A 407 24.47 -16.98 -3.90
N THR A 408 25.71 -16.51 -4.14
CA THR A 408 25.96 -15.13 -4.56
C THR A 408 25.33 -14.83 -5.93
N THR A 409 25.41 -15.81 -6.88
CA THR A 409 24.76 -15.68 -8.17
C THR A 409 23.25 -15.58 -8.04
N ALA A 410 22.63 -16.43 -7.24
CA ALA A 410 21.18 -16.38 -6.99
C ALA A 410 20.78 -15.05 -6.32
N SER A 411 21.60 -14.54 -5.40
CA SER A 411 21.38 -13.22 -4.80
C SER A 411 21.42 -12.10 -5.82
N ALA A 412 22.43 -12.09 -6.72
CA ALA A 412 22.55 -11.10 -7.78
C ALA A 412 21.37 -11.18 -8.78
N LEU A 413 20.92 -12.39 -9.10
CA LEU A 413 19.75 -12.59 -9.95
C LEU A 413 18.48 -12.03 -9.30
N SER A 414 18.24 -12.31 -8.01
CA SER A 414 17.10 -11.77 -7.25
C SER A 414 17.16 -10.24 -7.15
N ALA A 415 18.35 -9.67 -6.94
CA ALA A 415 18.54 -8.21 -6.98
C ALA A 415 18.16 -7.60 -8.34
N CYS A 416 18.26 -8.39 -9.42
CA CYS A 416 17.82 -8.03 -10.77
C CYS A 416 16.37 -8.48 -11.08
N ALA A 417 15.55 -8.81 -10.08
CA ALA A 417 14.21 -9.37 -10.22
C ALA A 417 14.15 -10.58 -11.18
N ALA A 418 15.18 -11.45 -11.11
CA ALA A 418 15.31 -12.66 -11.90
C ALA A 418 15.13 -13.92 -11.02
N ASP A 419 14.11 -13.91 -10.17
CA ASP A 419 13.86 -14.97 -9.18
C ASP A 419 13.60 -16.33 -9.81
N GLU A 420 13.00 -16.40 -11.01
CA GLU A 420 12.81 -17.67 -11.72
C GLU A 420 14.13 -18.33 -12.08
N GLU A 421 15.07 -17.56 -12.60
CA GLU A 421 16.41 -18.01 -12.95
C GLU A 421 17.21 -18.37 -11.67
N ALA A 422 17.05 -17.55 -10.60
CA ALA A 422 17.65 -17.83 -9.31
C ALA A 422 17.15 -19.16 -8.72
N ILE A 423 15.84 -19.37 -8.72
CA ILE A 423 15.21 -20.63 -8.25
C ILE A 423 15.65 -21.81 -9.09
N ALA A 424 15.69 -21.68 -10.43
CA ALA A 424 16.15 -22.75 -11.31
C ALA A 424 17.63 -23.14 -11.07
N LEU A 425 18.48 -22.13 -10.90
CA LEU A 425 19.89 -22.31 -10.53
C LEU A 425 20.04 -23.06 -9.20
N LEU A 426 19.35 -22.59 -8.17
CA LEU A 426 19.37 -23.16 -6.84
C LEU A 426 18.81 -24.59 -6.82
N TRP A 427 17.71 -24.87 -7.53
CA TRP A 427 17.21 -26.24 -7.66
C TRP A 427 18.22 -27.18 -8.33
N SER A 428 18.91 -26.70 -9.38
CA SER A 428 19.95 -27.49 -10.04
C SER A 428 21.09 -27.85 -9.08
N PHE A 429 21.49 -26.92 -8.20
CA PHE A 429 22.52 -27.15 -7.21
C PHE A 429 22.05 -28.09 -6.09
N VAL A 430 20.93 -27.83 -5.43
CA VAL A 430 20.47 -28.61 -4.25
C VAL A 430 20.13 -30.05 -4.62
N GLN A 431 19.68 -30.33 -5.85
CA GLN A 431 19.47 -31.69 -6.33
C GLN A 431 20.73 -32.52 -6.44
N ARG A 432 21.91 -31.90 -6.67
CA ARG A 432 23.21 -32.57 -6.71
C ARG A 432 23.84 -32.70 -5.32
N HIS A 433 23.50 -31.80 -4.39
CA HIS A 433 24.13 -31.66 -3.08
C HIS A 433 23.16 -31.82 -1.90
N ALA A 434 22.19 -32.74 -2.01
CA ALA A 434 21.19 -32.98 -0.97
C ALA A 434 21.72 -33.72 0.26
N ASP A 435 22.99 -34.05 0.28
CA ASP A 435 23.68 -34.77 1.37
C ASP A 435 24.07 -33.86 2.55
N ARG A 436 24.04 -32.56 2.35
CA ARG A 436 24.40 -31.55 3.35
C ARG A 436 23.65 -30.24 3.13
N GLU A 437 23.40 -29.54 4.22
CA GLU A 437 22.87 -28.17 4.17
C GLU A 437 23.95 -27.17 3.73
N THR A 438 23.53 -26.20 2.92
CA THR A 438 24.40 -25.15 2.38
C THR A 438 23.62 -23.84 2.26
N SER A 439 24.27 -22.69 2.06
CA SER A 439 23.59 -21.41 1.85
C SER A 439 22.56 -21.44 0.70
N PRO A 440 22.81 -22.08 -0.47
CA PRO A 440 21.81 -22.27 -1.51
C PRO A 440 20.51 -22.94 -1.06
N THR A 441 20.56 -23.86 -0.08
CA THR A 441 19.39 -24.54 0.47
C THR A 441 18.43 -23.54 1.11
N PHE A 442 18.98 -22.68 1.99
CA PHE A 442 18.19 -21.70 2.73
C PHE A 442 17.73 -20.54 1.83
N ARG A 443 18.55 -20.13 0.86
CA ARG A 443 18.14 -19.13 -0.13
C ARG A 443 16.98 -19.63 -0.97
N LEU A 444 17.04 -20.88 -1.46
CA LEU A 444 15.94 -21.49 -2.20
C LEU A 444 14.67 -21.54 -1.36
N MET A 445 14.76 -22.00 -0.12
CA MET A 445 13.62 -22.02 0.82
C MET A 445 13.00 -20.62 0.96
N ASN A 446 13.82 -19.59 1.19
CA ASN A 446 13.32 -18.22 1.37
C ASN A 446 12.64 -17.67 0.11
N LEU A 447 13.20 -17.93 -1.08
CA LEU A 447 12.58 -17.52 -2.35
C LEU A 447 11.25 -18.23 -2.58
N LEU A 448 11.16 -19.54 -2.32
CA LEU A 448 9.92 -20.30 -2.45
C LEU A 448 8.86 -19.81 -1.45
N LEU A 449 9.24 -19.58 -0.18
CA LEU A 449 8.36 -19.01 0.83
C LEU A 449 7.89 -17.61 0.44
N GLY A 450 8.78 -16.74 -0.02
CA GLY A 450 8.45 -15.39 -0.47
C GLY A 450 7.39 -15.37 -1.59
N ARG A 451 7.40 -16.38 -2.47
CA ARG A 451 6.45 -16.56 -3.57
C ARG A 451 5.19 -17.32 -3.18
N GLY A 452 5.12 -17.86 -1.97
CA GLY A 452 4.01 -18.72 -1.55
C GLY A 452 4.00 -20.10 -2.20
N ASP A 453 5.14 -20.57 -2.73
CA ASP A 453 5.27 -21.91 -3.31
C ASP A 453 5.45 -22.98 -2.23
N GLU A 454 4.34 -23.30 -1.55
CA GLU A 454 4.31 -24.35 -0.52
C GLU A 454 4.74 -25.71 -1.05
N ALA A 455 4.34 -26.06 -2.27
CA ALA A 455 4.69 -27.34 -2.87
C ALA A 455 6.20 -27.45 -3.10
N GLY A 456 6.83 -26.38 -3.54
CA GLY A 456 8.27 -26.24 -3.67
C GLY A 456 9.00 -26.45 -2.35
N VAL A 457 8.54 -25.78 -1.26
CA VAL A 457 9.14 -25.95 0.07
C VAL A 457 9.01 -27.38 0.58
N ARG A 458 7.82 -28.01 0.43
CA ARG A 458 7.62 -29.42 0.79
C ARG A 458 8.52 -30.37 -0.01
N ARG A 459 8.68 -30.10 -1.32
CA ARG A 459 9.61 -30.83 -2.18
C ARG A 459 11.06 -30.71 -1.72
N LEU A 460 11.48 -29.50 -1.31
CA LEU A 460 12.81 -29.23 -0.77
C LEU A 460 13.04 -30.01 0.53
N ALA A 461 12.09 -29.96 1.46
CA ALA A 461 12.16 -30.74 2.71
C ALA A 461 12.27 -32.24 2.45
N GLN A 462 11.45 -32.79 1.52
CA GLN A 462 11.51 -34.20 1.14
C GLN A 462 12.87 -34.60 0.54
N LEU A 463 13.49 -33.72 -0.25
CA LEU A 463 14.80 -33.96 -0.85
C LEU A 463 15.90 -34.14 0.23
N TYR A 464 15.87 -33.29 1.27
CA TYR A 464 16.88 -33.29 2.34
C TYR A 464 16.62 -34.33 3.44
N ARG A 465 15.38 -34.79 3.61
CA ARG A 465 14.98 -35.69 4.73
C ARG A 465 15.85 -36.93 4.92
N PRO A 466 16.31 -37.64 3.86
CA PRO A 466 17.11 -38.88 4.04
C PRO A 466 18.53 -38.66 4.57
N GLN A 467 19.17 -37.54 4.24
CA GLN A 467 20.59 -37.32 4.50
C GLN A 467 20.88 -36.11 5.40
N ALA A 468 20.05 -35.08 5.34
CA ALA A 468 20.14 -33.88 6.15
C ALA A 468 18.79 -33.52 6.82
N PRO A 469 18.33 -34.37 7.79
CA PRO A 469 17.00 -34.20 8.39
C PRO A 469 16.83 -32.88 9.14
N VAL A 470 17.90 -32.25 9.62
CA VAL A 470 17.85 -30.92 10.26
C VAL A 470 17.39 -29.85 9.27
N ALA A 471 17.95 -29.84 8.05
CA ALA A 471 17.52 -28.90 7.00
C ALA A 471 16.06 -29.15 6.55
N ALA A 472 15.65 -30.42 6.48
CA ALA A 472 14.25 -30.76 6.15
C ALA A 472 13.27 -30.23 7.20
N LEU A 473 13.56 -30.46 8.49
CA LEU A 473 12.75 -30.00 9.61
C LEU A 473 12.71 -28.45 9.68
N TRP A 474 13.83 -27.80 9.35
CA TRP A 474 13.86 -26.34 9.27
C TRP A 474 12.93 -25.79 8.16
N CYS A 475 12.95 -26.40 6.96
CA CYS A 475 12.02 -26.04 5.90
C CYS A 475 10.55 -26.23 6.31
N GLU A 476 10.25 -27.33 7.02
CA GLU A 476 8.91 -27.61 7.54
C GLU A 476 8.48 -26.61 8.62
N ALA A 477 9.37 -26.25 9.53
CA ALA A 477 9.12 -25.25 10.57
C ALA A 477 8.82 -23.86 9.95
N GLN A 478 9.62 -23.43 8.98
CA GLN A 478 9.43 -22.16 8.30
C GLN A 478 8.11 -22.11 7.50
N LEU A 479 7.76 -23.21 6.85
CA LEU A 479 6.49 -23.34 6.14
C LEU A 479 5.31 -23.31 7.12
N ALA A 480 5.38 -24.05 8.22
CA ALA A 480 4.34 -24.07 9.25
C ALA A 480 4.13 -22.69 9.88
N GLN A 481 5.23 -21.95 10.15
CA GLN A 481 5.16 -20.57 10.63
C GLN A 481 4.40 -19.68 9.66
N ARG A 482 4.74 -19.74 8.37
CA ARG A 482 4.08 -18.92 7.34
C ARG A 482 2.58 -19.23 7.20
N LEU A 483 2.18 -20.48 7.39
CA LEU A 483 0.79 -20.92 7.31
C LEU A 483 0.01 -20.72 8.62
N GLY A 484 0.67 -20.32 9.72
CA GLY A 484 0.05 -20.25 11.04
C GLY A 484 -0.31 -21.63 11.61
N ASP A 485 0.30 -22.70 11.09
CA ASP A 485 0.09 -24.07 11.59
C ASP A 485 0.97 -24.31 12.83
N TRP A 486 0.52 -23.75 13.95
CA TRP A 486 1.26 -23.81 15.22
C TRP A 486 1.57 -25.21 15.72
N PRO A 487 0.65 -26.21 15.63
CA PRO A 487 0.98 -27.59 15.98
C PRO A 487 2.10 -28.20 15.14
N ALA A 488 2.08 -27.98 13.83
CA ALA A 488 3.14 -28.45 12.93
C ALA A 488 4.48 -27.76 13.22
N LEU A 489 4.45 -26.44 13.50
CA LEU A 489 5.63 -25.67 13.88
C LEU A 489 6.27 -26.22 15.17
N GLU A 490 5.46 -26.44 16.22
CA GLU A 490 5.92 -27.01 17.50
C GLU A 490 6.57 -28.39 17.30
N GLN A 491 5.92 -29.25 16.51
CA GLN A 491 6.44 -30.59 16.21
C GLN A 491 7.76 -30.53 15.45
N ALA A 492 7.86 -29.69 14.41
CA ALA A 492 9.06 -29.59 13.61
C ALA A 492 10.23 -29.00 14.40
N CYS A 493 10.00 -27.93 15.18
CA CYS A 493 11.03 -27.33 16.04
C CYS A 493 11.50 -28.29 17.14
N THR A 494 10.60 -29.03 17.80
CA THR A 494 10.95 -30.01 18.83
C THR A 494 11.79 -31.12 18.25
N ALA A 495 11.38 -31.71 17.13
CA ALA A 495 12.16 -32.76 16.46
C ALA A 495 13.53 -32.25 15.99
N LEU A 496 13.61 -30.99 15.51
CA LEU A 496 14.87 -30.37 15.13
C LEU A 496 15.80 -30.21 16.35
N LEU A 497 15.27 -29.77 17.48
CA LEU A 497 16.05 -29.59 18.73
C LEU A 497 16.52 -30.91 19.35
N GLU A 498 15.81 -32.01 19.10
CA GLU A 498 16.28 -33.36 19.47
C GLU A 498 17.55 -33.75 18.67
N LEU A 499 17.61 -33.40 17.38
CA LEU A 499 18.74 -33.68 16.50
C LEU A 499 19.87 -32.66 16.64
N SER A 500 19.55 -31.43 16.88
CA SER A 500 20.44 -30.27 16.97
C SER A 500 20.14 -29.42 18.20
N PRO A 501 20.54 -29.85 19.40
CA PRO A 501 20.29 -29.13 20.66
C PRO A 501 20.86 -27.70 20.71
N GLY A 502 21.83 -27.36 19.85
CA GLY A 502 22.45 -26.05 19.75
C GLY A 502 21.70 -25.07 18.82
N SER A 503 20.62 -25.49 18.15
CA SER A 503 19.90 -24.64 17.19
C SER A 503 19.19 -23.46 17.87
N HIS A 504 19.77 -22.25 17.75
CA HIS A 504 19.11 -21.02 18.27
C HIS A 504 17.92 -20.60 17.39
N GLY A 505 17.99 -20.82 16.09
CA GLY A 505 16.89 -20.49 15.19
C GLY A 505 15.60 -21.25 15.53
N ALA A 506 15.69 -22.57 15.75
CA ALA A 506 14.54 -23.39 16.13
C ALA A 506 13.97 -22.99 17.51
N ARG A 507 14.87 -22.65 18.48
CA ARG A 507 14.39 -22.12 19.75
C ARG A 507 13.72 -20.77 19.62
N GLY A 508 14.26 -19.86 18.83
CA GLY A 508 13.65 -18.55 18.58
C GLY A 508 12.25 -18.67 17.99
N LEU A 509 12.09 -19.52 16.96
CA LEU A 509 10.78 -19.80 16.37
C LEU A 509 9.78 -20.38 17.37
N LEU A 510 10.23 -21.36 18.16
CA LEU A 510 9.40 -22.01 19.17
C LEU A 510 8.98 -21.03 20.28
N ALA A 511 9.92 -20.22 20.77
CA ALA A 511 9.65 -19.23 21.79
C ALA A 511 8.67 -18.14 21.29
N ARG A 512 8.86 -17.66 20.07
CA ARG A 512 7.96 -16.68 19.45
C ARG A 512 6.55 -17.26 19.27
N MET A 513 6.43 -18.49 18.78
CA MET A 513 5.15 -19.17 18.67
C MET A 513 4.43 -19.30 20.02
N TYR A 514 5.16 -19.67 21.10
CA TYR A 514 4.59 -19.72 22.44
C TYR A 514 4.12 -18.34 22.91
N LEU A 515 4.87 -17.28 22.62
CA LEU A 515 4.49 -15.91 22.93
C LEU A 515 3.21 -15.51 22.20
N ASP A 516 3.15 -15.74 20.88
CA ASP A 516 2.03 -15.36 20.01
C ASP A 516 0.74 -16.16 20.33
N THR A 517 0.90 -17.37 20.89
CA THR A 517 -0.23 -18.22 21.30
C THR A 517 -0.63 -18.06 22.78
N GLY A 518 -0.03 -17.10 23.51
CA GLY A 518 -0.33 -16.83 24.92
C GLY A 518 0.26 -17.83 25.90
N ARG A 519 1.18 -18.70 25.47
CA ARG A 519 1.91 -19.69 26.30
C ARG A 519 3.15 -19.04 26.92
N PHE A 520 2.95 -17.98 27.68
CA PHE A 520 4.01 -17.07 28.14
C PHE A 520 5.09 -17.73 29.01
N ALA A 521 4.69 -18.63 29.92
CA ALA A 521 5.66 -19.33 30.77
C ALA A 521 6.59 -20.25 29.98
N GLU A 522 6.06 -20.90 28.94
CA GLU A 522 6.84 -21.75 28.03
C GLU A 522 7.75 -20.90 27.13
N ALA A 523 7.23 -19.77 26.62
CA ALA A 523 8.05 -18.80 25.90
C ALA A 523 9.23 -18.30 26.73
N ALA A 524 9.00 -17.88 27.98
CA ALA A 524 10.04 -17.44 28.92
C ALA A 524 11.09 -18.53 29.17
N ALA A 525 10.65 -19.79 29.37
CA ALA A 525 11.58 -20.90 29.58
C ALA A 525 12.50 -21.14 28.37
N VAL A 526 11.99 -21.02 27.14
CA VAL A 526 12.76 -21.19 25.90
C VAL A 526 13.67 -19.98 25.64
N TYR A 527 13.20 -18.75 25.83
CA TYR A 527 14.02 -17.54 25.70
C TYR A 527 15.17 -17.53 26.72
N ARG A 528 14.95 -18.00 27.95
CA ARG A 528 16.02 -18.15 28.92
C ARG A 528 17.13 -19.09 28.42
N GLN A 529 16.77 -20.21 27.75
CA GLN A 529 17.80 -21.09 27.15
C GLN A 529 18.58 -20.36 26.05
N LEU A 530 17.94 -19.47 25.30
CA LEU A 530 18.64 -18.66 24.29
C LEU A 530 19.64 -17.69 24.92
N THR A 531 19.31 -17.08 26.08
CA THR A 531 20.27 -16.19 26.78
C THR A 531 21.50 -16.92 27.25
N GLU A 532 21.41 -18.23 27.46
CA GLU A 532 22.56 -19.08 27.90
C GLU A 532 23.39 -19.60 26.71
N LEU A 533 22.81 -19.67 25.51
CA LEU A 533 23.42 -20.26 24.32
C LEU A 533 24.10 -19.24 23.40
N LEU A 534 23.62 -17.98 23.38
CA LEU A 534 24.12 -16.96 22.47
C LEU A 534 25.39 -16.29 23.05
N GLU A 535 26.37 -15.99 22.19
CA GLU A 535 27.57 -15.24 22.57
C GLU A 535 27.23 -13.77 22.91
N GLU A 536 26.27 -13.18 22.20
CA GLU A 536 25.76 -11.84 22.43
C GLU A 536 24.24 -11.87 22.76
N PRO A 537 23.87 -12.20 24.00
CA PRO A 537 22.48 -12.51 24.35
C PRO A 537 21.61 -11.28 24.62
N ARG A 538 22.05 -10.06 24.32
CA ARG A 538 21.35 -8.83 24.70
C ARG A 538 19.90 -8.78 24.14
N SER A 539 19.68 -9.14 22.88
CA SER A 539 18.34 -9.22 22.29
C SER A 539 17.47 -10.30 22.94
N ALA A 540 18.04 -11.49 23.17
CA ALA A 540 17.35 -12.59 23.83
C ALA A 540 16.93 -12.24 25.26
N HIS A 541 17.67 -11.39 25.98
CA HIS A 541 17.24 -10.88 27.30
C HIS A 541 16.01 -9.97 27.21
N TRP A 542 15.89 -9.16 26.15
CA TRP A 542 14.70 -8.35 25.91
C TRP A 542 13.48 -9.23 25.63
N ASP A 543 13.61 -10.22 24.75
CA ASP A 543 12.54 -11.18 24.43
C ASP A 543 12.16 -12.00 25.69
N HIS A 544 13.14 -12.38 26.50
CA HIS A 544 12.89 -13.08 27.76
C HIS A 544 12.14 -12.20 28.75
N MET A 545 12.48 -10.90 28.89
CA MET A 545 11.75 -9.98 29.75
C MET A 545 10.30 -9.79 29.26
N THR A 546 10.07 -9.74 27.94
CA THR A 546 8.72 -9.65 27.36
C THR A 546 7.88 -10.88 27.76
N ALA A 547 8.40 -12.09 27.52
CA ALA A 547 7.70 -13.33 27.88
C ALA A 547 7.51 -13.49 29.39
N ALA A 548 8.56 -13.20 30.19
CA ALA A 548 8.51 -13.29 31.65
C ALA A 548 7.54 -12.26 32.26
N SER A 549 7.49 -11.02 31.71
CA SER A 549 6.50 -10.01 32.14
C SER A 549 5.07 -10.47 31.85
N ALA A 550 4.83 -11.03 30.65
CA ALA A 550 3.51 -11.58 30.31
C ALA A 550 3.13 -12.79 31.19
N ALA A 551 4.12 -13.60 31.59
CA ALA A 551 3.95 -14.68 32.55
C ALA A 551 3.90 -14.21 34.04
N GLN A 552 4.13 -12.91 34.29
CA GLN A 552 4.25 -12.31 35.64
C GLN A 552 5.41 -12.90 36.49
N ASP A 553 6.44 -13.42 35.84
CA ASP A 553 7.67 -13.88 36.51
C ASP A 553 8.65 -12.70 36.66
N TRP A 554 8.39 -11.90 37.71
CA TRP A 554 9.15 -10.67 37.95
C TRP A 554 10.60 -10.91 38.40
N ASP A 555 10.92 -12.09 38.93
CA ASP A 555 12.29 -12.46 39.28
C ASP A 555 13.11 -12.74 38.03
N ALA A 556 12.51 -13.39 37.02
CA ALA A 556 13.13 -13.59 35.71
C ALA A 556 13.34 -12.26 34.97
N VAL A 557 12.39 -11.31 35.07
CA VAL A 557 12.52 -9.95 34.52
C VAL A 557 13.73 -9.24 35.15
N ARG A 558 13.85 -9.23 36.45
CA ARG A 558 15.00 -8.64 37.18
C ARG A 558 16.34 -9.26 36.80
N ALA A 559 16.39 -10.60 36.73
CA ALA A 559 17.61 -11.30 36.34
C ALA A 559 18.07 -10.90 34.94
N SER A 560 17.16 -10.82 33.94
CA SER A 560 17.52 -10.40 32.59
C SER A 560 17.86 -8.92 32.49
N ALA A 561 17.16 -8.05 33.22
CA ALA A 561 17.49 -6.62 33.28
C ALA A 561 18.91 -6.42 33.85
N GLN A 562 19.24 -7.09 34.93
CA GLN A 562 20.58 -7.05 35.54
C GLN A 562 21.64 -7.54 34.56
N ALA A 563 21.36 -8.63 33.83
CA ALA A 563 22.33 -9.21 32.87
C ALA A 563 22.72 -8.26 31.75
N ILE A 564 21.82 -7.36 31.34
CA ILE A 564 22.09 -6.31 30.31
C ILE A 564 22.53 -4.98 30.91
N GLY A 565 22.77 -4.93 32.23
CA GLY A 565 23.23 -3.71 32.93
C GLY A 565 22.14 -2.71 33.23
N MET A 566 20.88 -3.14 33.29
CA MET A 566 19.73 -2.29 33.63
C MET A 566 19.44 -2.37 35.12
N GLU A 567 19.42 -1.26 35.82
CA GLU A 567 19.10 -1.19 37.26
C GLU A 567 17.61 -0.93 37.43
N LEU A 568 16.92 -1.82 38.17
CA LEU A 568 15.56 -1.67 38.59
C LEU A 568 15.48 -1.25 40.06
N SER A 569 14.59 -0.33 40.38
CA SER A 569 14.40 0.14 41.78
C SER A 569 13.73 -0.92 42.63
N SER A 570 12.84 -1.75 42.04
CA SER A 570 12.13 -2.80 42.74
C SER A 570 13.01 -4.04 42.93
N THR A 571 13.28 -4.43 44.18
CA THR A 571 14.12 -5.60 44.52
C THR A 571 13.33 -6.89 44.71
N SER A 572 11.99 -6.84 44.80
CA SER A 572 11.10 -8.00 44.95
C SER A 572 9.65 -7.62 44.54
N GLY A 573 8.84 -8.64 44.29
CA GLY A 573 7.44 -8.43 43.87
C GLY A 573 7.30 -7.90 42.45
N VAL A 574 6.23 -7.23 42.16
CA VAL A 574 5.88 -6.68 40.87
C VAL A 574 6.88 -5.61 40.44
N VAL A 575 7.28 -5.59 39.18
CA VAL A 575 8.10 -4.53 38.60
C VAL A 575 7.14 -3.48 38.00
N GLU A 576 6.88 -2.42 38.77
CA GLU A 576 6.08 -1.27 38.35
C GLU A 576 6.75 0.02 38.83
N GLU A 577 7.40 0.73 37.92
CA GLU A 577 8.21 1.91 38.17
C GLU A 577 7.72 3.07 37.30
N THR A 578 8.18 4.28 37.51
CA THR A 578 7.81 5.41 36.66
C THR A 578 8.99 5.77 35.75
N TRP A 579 8.81 5.46 34.47
CA TRP A 579 9.79 5.76 33.43
C TRP A 579 9.26 6.84 32.45
N GLY A 580 9.81 6.91 31.24
CA GLY A 580 9.39 7.90 30.23
C GLY A 580 8.04 7.59 29.58
N TRP A 581 7.78 8.33 28.50
CA TRP A 581 6.62 8.14 27.67
C TRP A 581 6.89 7.12 26.57
N VAL A 582 5.88 6.36 26.20
CA VAL A 582 5.86 5.45 25.06
C VAL A 582 4.50 5.52 24.38
N ILE A 583 4.42 5.11 23.11
CA ILE A 583 3.17 4.86 22.40
C ILE A 583 3.01 3.35 22.27
N ILE A 584 1.84 2.83 22.59
CA ILE A 584 1.51 1.41 22.46
C ILE A 584 0.55 1.25 21.29
N ARG A 585 0.96 0.46 20.30
CA ARG A 585 0.10 0.04 19.19
C ARG A 585 -0.68 -1.20 19.62
N CYS A 586 -2.00 -1.06 19.61
CA CYS A 586 -2.95 -2.12 19.91
C CYS A 586 -3.68 -2.58 18.65
N MET A 587 -4.11 -3.83 18.65
CA MET A 587 -5.00 -4.39 17.62
C MET A 587 -6.37 -4.60 18.24
N ASP A 588 -7.37 -3.84 17.81
CA ASP A 588 -8.76 -3.96 18.24
C ASP A 588 -9.61 -4.41 17.05
N ASP A 589 -10.18 -5.61 17.12
CA ASP A 589 -11.10 -6.18 16.13
C ASP A 589 -10.60 -6.06 14.67
N GLY A 590 -9.26 -6.23 14.47
CA GLY A 590 -8.60 -6.11 13.17
C GLY A 590 -8.19 -4.69 12.77
N GLU A 591 -8.50 -3.70 13.59
CA GLU A 591 -8.07 -2.32 13.37
C GLU A 591 -6.90 -1.93 14.29
N VAL A 592 -5.95 -1.19 13.74
CA VAL A 592 -4.80 -0.66 14.47
C VAL A 592 -5.18 0.62 15.21
N ALA A 593 -4.81 0.72 16.48
CA ALA A 593 -4.89 1.94 17.27
C ALA A 593 -3.60 2.16 18.07
N GLU A 594 -3.21 3.41 18.23
CA GLU A 594 -2.02 3.80 19.00
C GLU A 594 -2.43 4.70 20.17
N TYR A 595 -1.89 4.41 21.36
CA TYR A 595 -2.23 5.13 22.58
C TYR A 595 -0.99 5.57 23.35
N TYR A 596 -0.98 6.76 23.85
CA TYR A 596 0.05 7.21 24.80
C TYR A 596 -0.01 6.40 26.09
N ALA A 597 1.17 6.03 26.59
CA ALA A 597 1.33 5.25 27.80
C ALA A 597 2.53 5.71 28.64
N ARG A 598 2.46 5.48 29.95
CA ARG A 598 3.61 5.60 30.87
C ARG A 598 4.30 4.26 30.95
N ARG A 599 5.58 4.24 30.60
CA ARG A 599 6.42 3.06 30.75
C ARG A 599 6.62 2.76 32.22
N THR A 600 6.34 1.54 32.64
CA THR A 600 6.35 1.10 34.03
C THR A 600 7.41 0.04 34.34
N GLY A 601 8.21 -0.32 33.36
CA GLY A 601 9.28 -1.29 33.48
C GLY A 601 10.00 -1.50 32.14
N PRO A 602 10.88 -2.51 32.04
CA PRO A 602 11.62 -2.76 30.80
C PRO A 602 10.73 -2.91 29.57
N VAL A 603 9.61 -3.63 29.69
CA VAL A 603 8.69 -3.98 28.60
C VAL A 603 7.22 -3.86 29.03
N THR A 604 6.94 -3.05 30.06
CA THR A 604 5.59 -2.81 30.55
C THR A 604 5.23 -1.33 30.52
N ALA A 605 3.96 -1.04 30.27
CA ALA A 605 3.46 0.33 30.27
C ALA A 605 1.99 0.37 30.74
N ARG A 606 1.57 1.52 31.27
CA ARG A 606 0.20 1.80 31.62
C ARG A 606 -0.38 2.84 30.67
N ILE A 607 -1.42 2.49 29.92
CA ILE A 607 -2.06 3.37 28.96
C ILE A 607 -2.74 4.52 29.70
N VAL A 608 -2.57 5.75 29.20
CA VAL A 608 -3.11 6.97 29.81
C VAL A 608 -4.10 7.69 28.91
N GLU A 609 -4.09 7.41 27.63
CA GLU A 609 -4.99 7.99 26.64
C GLU A 609 -6.30 7.22 26.57
N ASN A 610 -7.41 7.96 26.36
CA ASN A 610 -8.73 7.36 26.21
C ASN A 610 -8.93 6.84 24.78
N ALA A 611 -9.48 5.65 24.62
CA ALA A 611 -9.90 5.15 23.33
C ALA A 611 -11.11 5.92 22.77
N PRO A 612 -11.26 6.06 21.43
CA PRO A 612 -12.48 6.55 20.81
C PRO A 612 -13.70 5.72 21.19
N ALA A 613 -14.89 6.35 21.17
CA ALA A 613 -16.12 5.72 21.66
C ALA A 613 -16.54 4.44 20.93
N HIS A 614 -16.11 4.27 19.67
CA HIS A 614 -16.39 3.08 18.84
C HIS A 614 -15.35 1.95 19.05
N ARG A 615 -14.33 2.20 19.85
CA ARG A 615 -13.25 1.27 20.15
C ARG A 615 -13.38 0.69 21.55
N ARG A 616 -12.71 -0.44 21.76
CA ARG A 616 -12.51 -0.97 23.09
C ARG A 616 -11.73 0.04 23.93
N GLN A 617 -12.15 0.26 25.20
CA GLN A 617 -11.47 1.20 26.07
C GLN A 617 -10.17 0.62 26.61
N HIS A 618 -9.06 1.34 26.41
CA HIS A 618 -7.71 0.93 26.83
C HIS A 618 -7.11 1.80 27.94
N VAL A 619 -7.73 2.92 28.32
CA VAL A 619 -7.21 3.78 29.40
C VAL A 619 -7.10 3.00 30.72
N GLY A 620 -5.95 3.12 31.40
CA GLY A 620 -5.65 2.40 32.63
C GLY A 620 -5.16 0.96 32.45
N ASP A 621 -5.24 0.40 31.24
CA ASP A 621 -4.71 -0.93 30.96
C ASP A 621 -3.22 -0.98 31.28
N TRP A 622 -2.81 -2.02 32.00
CA TRP A 622 -1.40 -2.32 32.19
C TRP A 622 -0.97 -3.41 31.21
N VAL A 623 -0.08 -3.07 30.32
CA VAL A 623 0.26 -3.89 29.15
C VAL A 623 1.72 -4.30 29.14
N VAL A 624 2.00 -5.44 28.52
CA VAL A 624 3.33 -5.87 28.06
C VAL A 624 3.44 -5.54 26.60
N PHE A 625 4.57 -4.99 26.18
CA PHE A 625 4.87 -4.68 24.78
C PHE A 625 6.14 -5.40 24.30
N ASP A 626 6.24 -5.58 22.99
CA ASP A 626 7.45 -6.08 22.33
C ASP A 626 8.54 -5.01 22.42
N ALA A 627 9.76 -5.42 22.79
CA ALA A 627 10.88 -4.49 22.94
C ALA A 627 11.38 -3.90 21.60
N GLU A 628 10.95 -4.46 20.46
CA GLU A 628 11.31 -3.97 19.14
C GLU A 628 10.54 -2.68 18.81
N LEU A 629 11.30 -1.65 18.38
CA LEU A 629 10.74 -0.39 17.93
C LEU A 629 9.99 -0.57 16.60
N LEU A 630 8.76 -0.10 16.52
CA LEU A 630 7.98 -0.12 15.27
C LEU A 630 8.45 0.94 14.27
N TYR A 631 9.03 2.04 14.76
CA TYR A 631 9.57 3.11 13.94
C TYR A 631 10.98 3.47 14.40
N PRO A 632 11.94 3.62 13.48
CA PRO A 632 13.27 4.10 13.86
C PRO A 632 13.20 5.54 14.38
N PRO A 633 14.06 5.93 15.33
CA PRO A 633 14.14 7.30 15.78
C PRO A 633 14.59 8.23 14.63
N PRO A 634 14.12 9.48 14.57
CA PRO A 634 14.53 10.45 13.57
C PRO A 634 16.05 10.69 13.55
N GLU A 635 16.60 11.03 12.38
CA GLU A 635 18.01 11.40 12.25
C GLU A 635 18.28 12.80 12.80
N ASP A 636 17.33 13.72 12.67
CA ASP A 636 17.41 15.08 13.19
C ASP A 636 17.39 15.11 14.73
N GLU A 637 18.33 15.85 15.34
CA GLU A 637 18.52 15.89 16.79
C GLU A 637 17.34 16.56 17.52
N ALA A 638 16.75 17.62 16.95
CA ALA A 638 15.63 18.33 17.55
C ALA A 638 14.31 17.51 17.47
N GLU A 639 14.13 16.74 16.40
CA GLU A 639 13.02 15.80 16.29
C GLU A 639 13.20 14.61 17.23
N ARG A 640 14.45 14.14 17.40
CA ARG A 640 14.79 13.03 18.31
C ARG A 640 14.51 13.37 19.77
N GLU A 641 14.71 14.61 20.21
CA GLU A 641 14.36 15.05 21.57
C GLU A 641 12.86 14.97 21.87
N ARG A 642 12.03 15.06 20.83
CA ARG A 642 10.56 14.97 20.92
C ARG A 642 10.01 13.61 20.58
N PHE A 643 10.87 12.70 20.14
CA PHE A 643 10.47 11.36 19.70
C PHE A 643 9.98 10.52 20.87
N VAL A 644 8.75 10.04 20.74
CA VAL A 644 8.16 9.06 21.67
C VAL A 644 8.19 7.68 21.00
N PRO A 645 8.94 6.71 21.55
CA PRO A 645 9.09 5.41 20.93
C PRO A 645 7.76 4.64 20.91
N THR A 646 7.47 3.99 19.77
CA THR A 646 6.24 3.20 19.55
C THR A 646 6.57 1.71 19.56
N TYR A 647 5.79 0.94 20.33
CA TYR A 647 5.94 -0.50 20.51
C TYR A 647 4.62 -1.25 20.28
N ALA A 648 4.69 -2.50 19.84
CA ALA A 648 3.52 -3.36 19.68
C ALA A 648 3.08 -3.95 21.03
N GLN A 649 1.76 -3.90 21.33
CA GLN A 649 1.19 -4.59 22.47
C GLN A 649 1.31 -6.12 22.28
N VAL A 650 1.78 -6.81 23.33
CA VAL A 650 1.84 -8.28 23.39
C VAL A 650 0.70 -8.83 24.25
N HIS A 651 0.49 -8.26 25.44
CA HIS A 651 -0.49 -8.77 26.39
C HIS A 651 -1.01 -7.68 27.32
N VAL A 652 -2.25 -7.83 27.77
CA VAL A 652 -2.85 -6.99 28.83
C VAL A 652 -2.73 -7.73 30.16
N LEU A 653 -1.86 -7.23 31.05
CA LEU A 653 -1.67 -7.79 32.40
C LEU A 653 -2.87 -7.52 33.29
N GLN A 654 -3.42 -6.31 33.19
CA GLN A 654 -4.54 -5.86 34.00
C GLN A 654 -5.36 -4.85 33.21
N PRO A 655 -6.66 -5.10 32.98
CA PRO A 655 -7.56 -4.11 32.40
C PRO A 655 -7.72 -2.86 33.27
N GLY A 656 -7.89 -1.70 32.62
CA GLY A 656 -8.05 -0.43 33.29
C GLY A 656 -9.38 -0.23 34.02
N GLY A 657 -10.42 -1.02 33.66
CA GLY A 657 -11.74 -0.97 34.30
C GLY A 657 -12.61 0.19 33.82
N TYR A 658 -12.37 0.71 32.61
CA TYR A 658 -13.18 1.74 31.98
C TYR A 658 -14.00 1.15 30.81
N ALA A 659 -15.32 1.52 30.78
CA ALA A 659 -16.26 0.95 29.80
C ALA A 659 -16.40 1.80 28.53
N ASN A 660 -16.46 3.14 28.69
CA ASN A 660 -16.80 4.07 27.62
C ASN A 660 -15.98 5.35 27.72
N SER A 661 -15.69 5.91 26.54
CA SER A 661 -15.15 7.25 26.39
C SER A 661 -16.10 8.12 25.58
N TRP A 662 -16.34 9.35 26.04
CA TRP A 662 -17.30 10.27 25.46
C TRP A 662 -16.61 11.53 24.99
N LEU A 663 -16.81 11.90 23.72
CA LEU A 663 -16.25 13.09 23.12
C LEU A 663 -17.01 14.34 23.58
N VAL A 664 -16.26 15.39 23.87
CA VAL A 664 -16.76 16.73 24.21
C VAL A 664 -15.98 17.74 23.38
N ASP A 665 -16.68 18.59 22.65
CA ASP A 665 -16.10 19.58 21.75
C ASP A 665 -16.76 20.95 21.94
N GLY A 666 -16.04 22.04 21.63
CA GLY A 666 -16.59 23.38 21.68
C GLY A 666 -15.55 24.49 21.83
N VAL A 667 -16.02 25.68 22.20
CA VAL A 667 -15.16 26.84 22.44
C VAL A 667 -14.38 26.69 23.76
N HIS A 668 -13.10 26.93 23.73
CA HIS A 668 -12.20 26.83 24.89
C HIS A 668 -12.57 27.88 25.97
N PRO A 669 -12.95 27.45 27.19
CA PRO A 669 -13.43 28.37 28.21
C PRO A 669 -12.31 29.09 29.01
N GLY A 670 -11.05 28.79 28.68
CA GLY A 670 -9.85 29.24 29.38
C GLY A 670 -9.16 28.11 30.17
N ASP A 671 -7.83 28.19 30.27
CA ASP A 671 -6.98 27.11 30.82
C ASP A 671 -7.32 26.79 32.26
N GLU A 672 -7.53 27.79 33.12
CA GLU A 672 -7.89 27.59 34.53
C GLU A 672 -9.22 26.83 34.68
N VAL A 673 -10.18 27.06 33.77
CA VAL A 673 -11.49 26.42 33.79
C VAL A 673 -11.39 24.96 33.35
N ILE A 674 -10.60 24.67 32.32
CA ILE A 674 -10.36 23.30 31.84
C ILE A 674 -9.59 22.49 32.89
N GLU A 675 -8.56 23.05 33.52
CA GLU A 675 -7.81 22.37 34.58
C GLU A 675 -8.66 22.11 35.83
N ALA A 676 -9.52 23.06 36.20
CA ALA A 676 -10.47 22.86 37.32
C ALA A 676 -11.48 21.74 36.99
N MET A 677 -11.97 21.68 35.75
CA MET A 677 -12.84 20.61 35.28
C MET A 677 -12.12 19.26 35.28
N ARG A 678 -10.90 19.20 34.79
CA ARG A 678 -10.07 17.98 34.81
C ARG A 678 -9.91 17.46 36.23
N ALA A 679 -9.54 18.33 37.17
CA ALA A 679 -9.39 17.98 38.57
C ALA A 679 -10.69 17.44 39.19
N ASP A 680 -11.88 18.03 38.89
CA ASP A 680 -13.18 17.52 39.38
C ASP A 680 -13.52 16.14 38.82
N LEU A 681 -13.25 15.92 37.52
CA LEU A 681 -13.47 14.61 36.88
C LEU A 681 -12.53 13.53 37.45
N GLU A 682 -11.26 13.86 37.65
CA GLU A 682 -10.25 12.93 38.21
C GLU A 682 -10.56 12.60 39.69
N MET A 683 -11.05 13.53 40.50
CA MET A 683 -11.50 13.25 41.84
C MET A 683 -12.69 12.25 41.92
N ARG A 684 -13.45 12.15 40.84
CA ARG A 684 -14.51 11.15 40.65
C ARG A 684 -14.00 9.80 40.18
N GLY A 685 -12.72 9.69 39.86
CA GLY A 685 -12.10 8.52 39.23
C GLY A 685 -12.32 8.45 37.71
N TRP A 686 -12.81 9.51 37.07
CA TRP A 686 -13.02 9.59 35.64
C TRP A 686 -11.74 10.11 34.98
N LYS A 687 -11.44 9.67 33.74
CA LYS A 687 -10.23 10.06 33.05
C LYS A 687 -10.55 11.01 31.88
N MET A 688 -9.96 12.20 31.94
CA MET A 688 -10.04 13.19 30.87
C MET A 688 -8.76 13.16 30.03
N TRP A 689 -8.90 13.12 28.71
CA TRP A 689 -7.81 13.23 27.77
C TRP A 689 -8.07 14.35 26.76
N LEU A 690 -7.16 15.31 26.67
CA LEU A 690 -7.25 16.45 25.77
C LEU A 690 -6.65 16.07 24.43
N HIS A 691 -7.42 16.19 23.34
CA HIS A 691 -6.99 15.91 21.95
C HIS A 691 -6.58 17.18 21.21
N SER A 692 -7.23 18.32 21.50
CA SER A 692 -6.92 19.58 20.84
C SER A 692 -5.56 20.11 21.24
N ARG A 693 -4.88 20.75 20.28
CA ARG A 693 -3.67 21.55 20.49
C ARG A 693 -4.04 23.03 20.58
N ASP A 694 -3.06 23.89 20.87
CA ASP A 694 -3.25 25.32 20.98
C ASP A 694 -3.72 26.01 19.69
N ASP A 695 -3.55 25.35 18.55
CA ASP A 695 -3.96 25.79 17.22
C ASP A 695 -5.38 25.33 16.82
N TYR A 696 -6.06 24.53 17.64
CA TYR A 696 -7.42 24.11 17.35
C TYR A 696 -8.40 25.27 17.43
N ARG A 697 -9.18 25.48 16.34
CA ARG A 697 -10.10 26.60 16.17
C ARG A 697 -11.47 26.11 15.78
N VAL A 698 -12.49 26.83 16.22
CA VAL A 698 -13.91 26.63 15.86
C VAL A 698 -14.49 27.91 15.27
N VAL A 699 -15.57 27.80 14.54
CA VAL A 699 -16.21 28.95 13.90
C VAL A 699 -16.64 29.98 14.95
N ASP A 700 -16.38 31.27 14.67
CA ASP A 700 -16.98 32.37 15.42
C ASP A 700 -18.40 32.65 14.87
N PRO A 701 -19.46 32.39 15.63
CA PRO A 701 -20.83 32.60 15.15
C PRO A 701 -21.17 34.05 14.80
N ASP A 702 -20.43 35.02 15.32
CA ASP A 702 -20.63 36.43 15.04
C ASP A 702 -19.93 36.85 13.72
N HIS A 703 -18.96 36.04 13.26
CA HIS A 703 -18.19 36.28 12.04
C HIS A 703 -17.92 34.96 11.26
N PRO A 704 -18.96 34.19 10.86
CA PRO A 704 -18.78 32.85 10.31
C PRO A 704 -18.01 32.86 8.99
N ASP A 705 -18.18 33.88 8.14
CA ASP A 705 -17.50 34.00 6.83
C ASP A 705 -15.98 34.31 6.96
N ALA A 706 -15.50 34.64 8.17
CA ALA A 706 -14.09 34.92 8.42
C ALA A 706 -13.30 33.67 8.87
N PHE A 707 -13.96 32.54 9.04
CA PHE A 707 -13.30 31.31 9.48
C PHE A 707 -12.56 30.64 8.33
N ASN A 708 -11.28 30.35 8.55
CA ASN A 708 -10.44 29.56 7.67
C ASN A 708 -9.76 28.44 8.50
N PRO A 709 -10.07 27.15 8.26
CA PRO A 709 -9.50 26.05 9.03
C PRO A 709 -7.96 25.95 8.96
N GLU A 710 -7.34 26.49 7.91
CA GLU A 710 -5.89 26.49 7.73
C GLU A 710 -5.19 27.65 8.46
N ASP A 711 -5.94 28.63 8.95
CA ASP A 711 -5.41 29.80 9.66
C ASP A 711 -5.65 29.68 11.17
N ALA A 712 -4.61 29.30 11.92
CA ALA A 712 -4.64 29.16 13.37
C ALA A 712 -5.01 30.47 14.13
N THR A 713 -5.15 31.60 13.44
CA THR A 713 -5.60 32.88 14.03
C THR A 713 -7.07 33.20 13.73
N SER A 714 -7.72 32.45 12.85
CA SER A 714 -9.15 32.64 12.51
C SER A 714 -10.06 31.92 13.53
N GLY A 715 -11.27 32.42 13.70
CA GLY A 715 -12.29 31.83 14.57
C GLY A 715 -11.96 31.97 16.07
N LEU A 716 -12.68 31.19 16.89
CA LEU A 716 -12.51 31.11 18.34
C LEU A 716 -11.57 29.98 18.74
N PRO A 717 -10.79 30.10 19.86
CA PRO A 717 -10.05 28.97 20.41
C PRO A 717 -11.00 27.81 20.69
N GLY A 718 -10.69 26.62 20.20
CA GLY A 718 -11.47 25.39 20.42
C GLY A 718 -10.87 24.51 21.49
N VAL A 719 -11.67 23.59 22.05
CA VAL A 719 -11.22 22.52 22.94
C VAL A 719 -11.95 21.24 22.63
N LEU A 720 -11.17 20.19 22.35
CA LEU A 720 -11.66 18.83 22.06
C LEU A 720 -11.03 17.86 23.05
N PHE A 721 -11.85 17.14 23.80
CA PHE A 721 -11.39 16.16 24.77
C PHE A 721 -12.35 14.97 24.89
N THR A 722 -11.88 13.89 25.46
CA THR A 722 -12.70 12.74 25.84
C THR A 722 -12.71 12.55 27.34
N VAL A 723 -13.84 12.01 27.85
CA VAL A 723 -13.98 11.58 29.25
C VAL A 723 -14.31 10.09 29.28
N ALA A 724 -13.42 9.28 29.88
CA ALA A 724 -13.65 7.86 30.12
C ALA A 724 -14.26 7.62 31.49
N LEU A 725 -15.29 6.76 31.54
CA LEU A 725 -16.01 6.40 32.73
C LEU A 725 -15.66 4.98 33.20
N PRO A 726 -15.50 4.73 34.49
CA PRO A 726 -15.44 3.38 35.03
C PRO A 726 -16.68 2.55 34.65
N GLU A 727 -16.54 1.23 34.53
CA GLU A 727 -17.61 0.31 34.12
C GLU A 727 -18.88 0.38 34.95
N ASN A 728 -18.77 0.77 36.22
CA ASN A 728 -19.89 0.89 37.16
C ASN A 728 -20.56 2.27 37.16
N VAL A 729 -20.14 3.22 36.31
CA VAL A 729 -20.69 4.58 36.22
C VAL A 729 -21.59 4.69 35.00
N ALA A 730 -22.84 5.09 35.23
CA ALA A 730 -23.79 5.30 34.14
C ALA A 730 -23.49 6.59 33.35
N PRO A 731 -23.62 6.60 32.01
CA PRO A 731 -23.40 7.78 31.17
C PRO A 731 -24.22 9.03 31.60
N GLN A 732 -25.41 8.82 32.15
CA GLN A 732 -26.28 9.88 32.66
C GLN A 732 -25.61 10.72 33.76
N GLU A 733 -24.68 10.14 34.52
CA GLU A 733 -23.94 10.88 35.55
C GLU A 733 -22.97 11.87 34.90
N LEU A 734 -22.23 11.47 33.87
CA LEU A 734 -21.37 12.38 33.12
C LEU A 734 -22.19 13.50 32.47
N HIS A 735 -23.30 13.14 31.78
CA HIS A 735 -24.19 14.14 31.18
C HIS A 735 -24.62 15.20 32.19
N ARG A 736 -25.05 14.76 33.39
CA ARG A 736 -25.44 15.68 34.47
C ARG A 736 -24.29 16.58 34.94
N VAL A 737 -23.08 16.02 35.09
CA VAL A 737 -21.90 16.77 35.53
C VAL A 737 -21.51 17.78 34.46
N LEU A 738 -21.39 17.38 33.19
CA LEU A 738 -21.07 18.28 32.09
C LEU A 738 -22.07 19.44 32.00
N ARG A 739 -23.37 19.14 32.04
CA ARG A 739 -24.43 20.16 32.00
C ARG A 739 -24.31 21.16 33.17
N CYS A 740 -24.03 20.67 34.38
CA CYS A 740 -23.87 21.56 35.54
C CYS A 740 -22.64 22.42 35.48
N THR A 741 -21.50 21.84 35.00
CA THR A 741 -20.21 22.54 34.94
C THR A 741 -20.23 23.58 33.84
N THR A 742 -20.72 23.23 32.62
CA THR A 742 -20.67 24.13 31.46
C THR A 742 -21.83 25.15 31.43
N SER A 743 -22.85 25.04 32.31
CA SER A 743 -24.04 25.91 32.29
C SER A 743 -23.75 27.40 32.46
N ARG A 744 -22.57 27.77 32.96
CA ARG A 744 -22.13 29.15 33.18
C ARG A 744 -21.07 29.63 32.20
N TRP A 745 -20.71 28.79 31.24
CA TRP A 745 -19.73 29.15 30.23
C TRP A 745 -20.36 30.05 29.16
N SER A 746 -19.53 30.90 28.54
CA SER A 746 -19.99 31.87 27.58
C SER A 746 -20.51 31.22 26.27
N HIS A 747 -19.99 30.05 25.95
CA HIS A 747 -20.36 29.28 24.79
C HIS A 747 -20.79 27.86 25.17
N PRO A 748 -21.74 27.24 24.48
CA PRO A 748 -22.16 25.89 24.75
C PRO A 748 -21.06 24.90 24.34
N MET A 749 -20.97 23.76 25.04
CA MET A 749 -20.15 22.62 24.65
C MET A 749 -21.05 21.54 24.05
N CYS A 750 -20.51 20.79 23.09
CA CYS A 750 -21.18 19.69 22.41
C CYS A 750 -20.70 18.34 22.94
N TRP A 751 -21.63 17.44 23.30
CA TRP A 751 -21.41 16.03 23.61
C TRP A 751 -22.56 15.19 23.06
N LEU A 752 -22.82 15.35 21.75
CA LEU A 752 -23.97 14.78 21.04
C LEU A 752 -24.19 13.29 21.33
N ARG A 753 -23.16 12.46 21.13
CA ARG A 753 -23.26 11.01 21.34
C ARG A 753 -23.60 10.59 22.78
N LEU A 754 -23.12 11.35 23.77
CA LEU A 754 -23.46 11.12 25.14
C LEU A 754 -24.93 11.49 25.42
N ALA A 755 -25.43 12.59 24.87
CA ALA A 755 -26.83 13.01 25.01
C ALA A 755 -27.76 11.97 24.39
N GLU A 756 -27.47 11.49 23.18
CA GLU A 756 -28.22 10.40 22.53
C GLU A 756 -28.25 9.12 23.38
N ALA A 757 -27.08 8.67 23.85
CA ALA A 757 -26.97 7.48 24.70
C ALA A 757 -27.73 7.62 26.04
N CYS A 758 -27.93 8.86 26.52
CA CYS A 758 -28.72 9.16 27.71
C CYS A 758 -30.21 9.33 27.42
N GLY A 759 -30.67 9.24 26.18
CA GLY A 759 -32.05 9.50 25.77
C GLY A 759 -32.46 10.96 25.96
N GLN A 760 -31.51 11.91 25.90
CA GLN A 760 -31.76 13.34 26.01
C GLN A 760 -31.99 13.93 24.62
N ASP A 761 -32.65 15.09 24.56
CA ASP A 761 -32.84 15.83 23.31
C ASP A 761 -31.48 16.18 22.66
N PRO A 762 -31.18 15.68 21.47
CA PRO A 762 -29.93 15.96 20.77
C PRO A 762 -29.88 17.36 20.15
N GLN A 763 -31.02 18.03 19.96
CA GLN A 763 -31.12 19.27 19.20
C GLN A 763 -30.19 20.39 19.67
N PRO A 764 -30.02 20.65 20.99
CA PRO A 764 -29.08 21.68 21.44
C PRO A 764 -27.61 21.41 21.05
N HIS A 765 -27.24 20.12 20.89
CA HIS A 765 -25.91 19.73 20.46
C HIS A 765 -25.76 19.81 18.93
N LEU A 766 -26.78 19.45 18.17
CA LEU A 766 -26.82 19.65 16.71
C LEU A 766 -26.74 21.13 16.36
N ASP A 767 -27.49 21.99 17.07
CA ASP A 767 -27.44 23.47 16.90
C ASP A 767 -26.01 23.99 17.22
N ALA A 768 -25.31 23.41 18.20
CA ALA A 768 -23.93 23.78 18.50
C ALA A 768 -22.96 23.34 17.41
N VAL A 769 -23.12 22.12 16.88
CA VAL A 769 -22.32 21.61 15.74
C VAL A 769 -22.46 22.52 14.53
N GLU A 770 -23.68 22.84 14.11
CA GLU A 770 -23.96 23.72 12.97
C GLU A 770 -23.38 25.13 13.20
N ARG A 771 -23.56 25.68 14.40
CA ARG A 771 -23.21 27.07 14.71
C ARG A 771 -21.70 27.29 14.85
N TYR A 772 -20.95 26.32 15.37
CA TYR A 772 -19.52 26.43 15.68
C TYR A 772 -18.64 25.58 14.76
N GLY A 773 -19.22 24.78 13.86
CA GLY A 773 -18.48 23.90 12.95
C GLY A 773 -17.72 22.77 13.68
N LEU A 774 -18.35 22.14 14.70
CA LEU A 774 -17.73 21.11 15.56
C LEU A 774 -17.75 19.73 14.91
#